data_224adc2c99884e0b2d82ee60bb5084f9
#
_entry.id   224adc2c99884e0b2d82ee60bb5084f9
#
_cell.length_a   1.000
_cell.length_b   1.000
_cell.length_c   1.000
_cell.angle_alpha   90.00
_cell.angle_beta   90.00
_cell.angle_gamma   90.00
#
_symmetry.space_group_name_H-M   'P 1'
#
loop_
_entity.id
_entity.type
_entity.pdbx_description
1 polymer ?
#
loop_
_entity_poly.entity_id
_entity_poly.type
_entity_poly.pdbx_seq_one_letter_code
_entity_poly.pdbx_strand_id
1 'polypeptide(L)'
;MQASFYEYLQNSKICELLLCKDEKQADLLAQVSRFKGLKTFVLPDFRAQFGDDLRAFSKELFDLCKILNAYHKEEEKKILISPLNTVLKKLPSKKHLQNYHIDKKQNFDLKCFEDEISRLGYEFVDIVQDKGEISIRADIIDIFCINEENPIRILLFGEEIESIRYFDLQSQKSIPNELEHFEICPFLKYFDKENYEIFKDKLEDFQSDTLIHDINSLGFWCIDDFFDYLELDFLACEKFDINEYEKDISFVNAKILPQAKKFKELQSSYNKDFFEFHKNKKITLLAKNEALFKALELEDTQNIHFIKSDLRLNLISPEELIISLNQKEKQKTRKKASLIIDELKNGDYIVHEDYGVGKFLGLEMIVISGAKKEFVAIEYQNSDKLLLPVENLYLIDKYLGVSGSIPSLDKLGKTSFIKLKEKLKTKLLAIASEIVIMAAKRSLVQAKKITVDLNRQADFIASAGFNYTSDQDKACHEILQDFQSGKVMDRLLSGDVGFGKTEVAMNAIYPVVKSGFCAFLFAPTTLLSHQHYKTLKKRFDPFDIKVFKLDRFTSSVEKKQVLQNLKENKACVVVGTHALLSVECENLALVIIDEEHKFGVKQKEKLKEITQNSHILSMSATPIPRSLNQALSSIKSYSVLQTPPEDRMDVRTFVKENDDALLKEAIARELRRGGQIFYIHNHIASIEQCKKHLLELFSTLRILILHSKIDAKVQEEEMLKFENKEYDLLLSTSIVESGIDLPNANTIIVEKSDRFGMADLHQLRGRVGRSDKQGYCYFLIEDKNTITKDALKRLVSLESNSFLGAGSVLAYHDLEIRGGGNLLGVDQSGHIEQIGYSLYLKMLEDELNALSKNEVDQKENKLDLKLNVNAFLNSELISEDRLRLELYRRLSKCEQVHEVYEIEGEIEDRFGKLDIYTKQFLSLIIIKILALNKFKSISNYEQNIQFTALNDEKELIKAKSKDDDDILEAILTHLRKA
;
A
#
# COMPACT_ATOMS: atom_id res chain seq x y z
N MET A 1 28.83 7.12 -22.81
CA MET A 1 29.36 7.41 -21.47
C MET A 1 30.06 6.18 -20.86
N GLN A 2 29.51 4.99 -20.92
CA GLN A 2 30.16 3.74 -20.51
C GLN A 2 31.47 3.50 -21.31
N ALA A 3 31.46 3.73 -22.61
CA ALA A 3 32.66 3.64 -23.47
C ALA A 3 33.77 4.59 -23.01
N SER A 4 33.44 5.82 -22.67
CA SER A 4 34.37 6.84 -22.15
C SER A 4 35.02 6.43 -20.84
N PHE A 5 34.20 5.94 -19.91
CA PHE A 5 34.68 5.51 -18.59
C PHE A 5 35.49 4.21 -18.68
N TYR A 6 35.08 3.29 -19.55
CA TYR A 6 35.85 2.07 -19.83
C TYR A 6 37.26 2.37 -20.36
N GLU A 7 37.34 3.25 -21.34
CA GLU A 7 38.64 3.69 -21.94
C GLU A 7 39.48 4.46 -20.92
N TYR A 8 38.86 5.30 -20.09
CA TYR A 8 39.54 6.01 -19.00
C TYR A 8 40.19 5.04 -17.99
N LEU A 9 39.45 4.03 -17.52
CA LEU A 9 39.97 3.03 -16.59
C LEU A 9 41.06 2.12 -17.17
N GLN A 10 41.16 2.02 -18.52
CA GLN A 10 42.25 1.30 -19.17
C GLN A 10 43.57 2.10 -19.16
N ASN A 11 43.50 3.42 -19.27
CA ASN A 11 44.65 4.29 -19.58
C ASN A 11 45.07 5.19 -18.41
N SER A 12 44.31 5.32 -17.32
CA SER A 12 44.53 6.31 -16.25
C SER A 12 44.52 5.68 -14.85
N LYS A 13 44.98 6.43 -13.84
CA LYS A 13 44.79 6.09 -12.43
C LYS A 13 43.28 6.06 -12.10
N ILE A 14 42.91 5.17 -11.21
CA ILE A 14 41.54 5.07 -10.71
C ILE A 14 41.24 6.30 -9.89
N CYS A 15 40.15 7.01 -10.17
CA CYS A 15 39.61 8.05 -9.32
C CYS A 15 38.92 7.45 -8.08
N GLU A 16 38.90 8.14 -6.96
CA GLU A 16 38.25 7.68 -5.72
C GLU A 16 36.75 7.95 -5.76
N LEU A 17 36.34 9.08 -6.39
CA LEU A 17 34.94 9.49 -6.52
C LEU A 17 34.60 9.78 -7.98
N LEU A 18 33.47 9.26 -8.46
CA LEU A 18 32.92 9.58 -9.77
C LEU A 18 31.57 10.29 -9.61
N LEU A 19 31.51 11.55 -10.06
CA LEU A 19 30.31 12.39 -9.97
C LEU A 19 29.41 12.20 -11.19
N CYS A 20 28.14 11.92 -10.94
CA CYS A 20 27.11 11.67 -11.95
C CYS A 20 25.95 12.68 -11.81
N LYS A 21 25.16 12.81 -12.86
CA LYS A 21 23.97 13.66 -12.87
C LYS A 21 22.84 13.09 -12.04
N ASP A 22 22.61 11.78 -12.16
CA ASP A 22 21.53 11.05 -11.54
C ASP A 22 21.92 9.58 -11.24
N GLU A 23 21.08 8.90 -10.50
CA GLU A 23 21.26 7.49 -10.11
C GLU A 23 21.37 6.56 -11.33
N LYS A 24 20.59 6.82 -12.39
CA LYS A 24 20.62 6.02 -13.61
C LYS A 24 21.97 6.08 -14.31
N GLN A 25 22.60 7.25 -14.35
CA GLN A 25 23.93 7.43 -14.86
C GLN A 25 24.97 6.75 -13.98
N ALA A 26 24.82 6.86 -12.65
CA ALA A 26 25.68 6.20 -11.67
C ALA A 26 25.64 4.67 -11.82
N ASP A 27 24.46 4.08 -11.95
CA ASP A 27 24.30 2.64 -12.17
C ASP A 27 24.94 2.14 -13.47
N LEU A 28 24.77 2.88 -14.57
CA LEU A 28 25.41 2.54 -15.85
C LEU A 28 26.93 2.51 -15.75
N LEU A 29 27.53 3.45 -15.01
CA LEU A 29 28.98 3.52 -14.85
C LEU A 29 29.50 2.52 -13.82
N ALA A 30 28.72 2.17 -12.83
CA ALA A 30 29.02 1.10 -11.89
C ALA A 30 29.21 -0.27 -12.59
N GLN A 31 28.48 -0.54 -13.69
CA GLN A 31 28.68 -1.75 -14.49
C GLN A 31 30.11 -1.83 -15.04
N VAL A 32 30.67 -0.70 -15.46
CA VAL A 32 32.00 -0.62 -16.02
C VAL A 32 33.07 -0.86 -14.94
N SER A 33 32.94 -0.21 -13.76
CA SER A 33 33.91 -0.38 -12.68
C SER A 33 33.89 -1.81 -12.12
N ARG A 34 32.71 -2.42 -11.96
CA ARG A 34 32.56 -3.83 -11.55
C ARG A 34 33.18 -4.79 -12.58
N PHE A 35 32.96 -4.52 -13.88
CA PHE A 35 33.59 -5.31 -14.95
C PHE A 35 35.13 -5.25 -14.90
N LYS A 36 35.69 -4.12 -14.45
CA LYS A 36 37.15 -3.94 -14.24
C LYS A 36 37.63 -4.52 -12.89
N GLY A 37 36.78 -5.17 -12.11
CA GLY A 37 37.13 -5.80 -10.83
C GLY A 37 37.31 -4.83 -9.67
N LEU A 38 36.77 -3.59 -9.77
CA LEU A 38 36.81 -2.63 -8.68
C LEU A 38 35.66 -2.85 -7.70
N LYS A 39 35.94 -2.76 -6.40
CA LYS A 39 34.88 -2.65 -5.39
C LYS A 39 34.13 -1.35 -5.60
N THR A 40 32.86 -1.44 -5.97
CA THR A 40 32.09 -0.30 -6.46
C THR A 40 30.92 0.00 -5.52
N PHE A 41 30.88 1.20 -4.98
CA PHE A 41 29.85 1.72 -4.10
C PHE A 41 29.09 2.83 -4.84
N VAL A 42 27.76 2.71 -4.91
CA VAL A 42 26.91 3.66 -5.65
C VAL A 42 25.94 4.30 -4.68
N LEU A 43 26.08 5.59 -4.43
CA LEU A 43 25.18 6.32 -3.56
C LEU A 43 23.84 6.59 -4.28
N PRO A 44 22.71 6.54 -3.55
CA PRO A 44 21.41 6.91 -4.10
C PRO A 44 21.35 8.42 -4.41
N ASP A 45 20.42 8.81 -5.26
CA ASP A 45 20.13 10.24 -5.52
C ASP A 45 19.31 10.84 -4.38
N PHE A 46 19.98 11.25 -3.31
CA PHE A 46 19.36 11.79 -2.10
C PHE A 46 18.91 13.23 -2.32
N ARG A 47 17.62 13.41 -2.62
CA ARG A 47 17.01 14.68 -3.05
C ARG A 47 16.34 15.48 -1.95
N ALA A 48 16.35 15.01 -0.70
CA ALA A 48 15.81 15.77 0.42
C ALA A 48 16.47 17.13 0.56
N GLN A 49 15.70 18.17 0.84
CA GLN A 49 16.22 19.51 1.14
C GLN A 49 16.40 19.68 2.65
N PHE A 50 17.21 20.64 3.05
CA PHE A 50 17.40 20.94 4.46
C PHE A 50 16.06 21.31 5.12
N GLY A 51 15.70 20.60 6.19
CA GLY A 51 14.44 20.78 6.90
C GLY A 51 13.26 19.99 6.35
N ASP A 52 13.42 19.22 5.25
CA ASP A 52 12.37 18.29 4.78
C ASP A 52 12.15 17.16 5.78
N ASP A 53 10.91 16.66 5.82
CA ASP A 53 10.56 15.44 6.55
C ASP A 53 11.21 14.22 5.89
N LEU A 54 12.16 13.59 6.58
CA LEU A 54 12.97 12.50 6.06
C LEU A 54 12.22 11.17 5.95
N ARG A 55 11.05 11.03 6.57
CA ARG A 55 10.21 9.83 6.41
C ARG A 55 9.80 9.63 4.95
N ALA A 56 9.62 10.72 4.19
CA ALA A 56 9.39 10.66 2.75
C ALA A 56 10.61 10.19 1.93
N PHE A 57 11.80 10.19 2.52
CA PHE A 57 13.07 9.80 1.91
C PHE A 57 13.76 8.62 2.63
N SER A 58 13.03 7.91 3.49
CA SER A 58 13.60 6.86 4.35
C SER A 58 14.38 5.80 3.58
N LYS A 59 13.89 5.38 2.41
CA LYS A 59 14.57 4.38 1.58
C LYS A 59 15.96 4.86 1.13
N GLU A 60 16.04 6.07 0.57
CA GLU A 60 17.31 6.65 0.11
C GLU A 60 18.26 6.91 1.28
N LEU A 61 17.73 7.33 2.43
CA LEU A 61 18.53 7.55 3.64
C LEU A 61 19.12 6.23 4.17
N PHE A 62 18.32 5.15 4.20
CA PHE A 62 18.80 3.83 4.60
C PHE A 62 19.86 3.28 3.64
N ASP A 63 19.61 3.37 2.33
CA ASP A 63 20.57 2.93 1.32
C ASP A 63 21.85 3.77 1.39
N LEU A 64 21.75 5.09 1.63
CA LEU A 64 22.88 5.99 1.85
C LEU A 64 23.75 5.54 3.03
N CYS A 65 23.14 5.37 4.20
CA CYS A 65 23.86 4.98 5.43
C CYS A 65 24.49 3.58 5.28
N LYS A 66 23.76 2.62 4.71
CA LYS A 66 24.26 1.27 4.43
C LYS A 66 25.48 1.29 3.51
N ILE A 67 25.42 2.05 2.39
CA ILE A 67 26.49 2.10 1.41
C ILE A 67 27.71 2.83 1.96
N LEU A 68 27.53 3.95 2.66
CA LEU A 68 28.63 4.66 3.32
C LEU A 68 29.33 3.80 4.38
N ASN A 69 28.56 3.06 5.17
CA ASN A 69 29.10 2.11 6.16
C ASN A 69 29.97 1.06 5.47
N ALA A 70 29.47 0.42 4.41
CA ALA A 70 30.21 -0.56 3.65
C ALA A 70 31.45 0.05 2.95
N TYR A 71 31.34 1.26 2.39
CA TYR A 71 32.46 1.97 1.77
C TYR A 71 33.59 2.24 2.76
N HIS A 72 33.28 2.70 3.96
CA HIS A 72 34.31 3.00 4.97
C HIS A 72 34.95 1.76 5.59
N LYS A 73 34.30 0.60 5.57
CA LYS A 73 34.84 -0.68 6.03
C LYS A 73 35.77 -1.34 5.01
N GLU A 74 35.58 -1.08 3.72
CA GLU A 74 36.37 -1.71 2.65
C GLU A 74 37.79 -1.13 2.58
N GLU A 75 38.81 -2.01 2.56
CA GLU A 75 40.25 -1.65 2.48
C GLU A 75 40.83 -1.89 1.09
N GLU A 76 40.18 -2.69 0.23
CA GLU A 76 40.63 -2.97 -1.12
C GLU A 76 40.44 -1.73 -2.03
N LYS A 77 40.98 -1.82 -3.27
CA LYS A 77 40.78 -0.79 -4.30
C LYS A 77 39.31 -0.61 -4.58
N LYS A 78 38.80 0.55 -4.22
CA LYS A 78 37.39 0.90 -4.28
C LYS A 78 37.16 2.18 -5.05
N ILE A 79 35.92 2.35 -5.52
CA ILE A 79 35.43 3.58 -6.12
C ILE A 79 34.05 3.89 -5.56
N LEU A 80 33.84 5.17 -5.24
CA LEU A 80 32.55 5.71 -4.88
C LEU A 80 31.95 6.39 -6.13
N ILE A 81 30.70 6.06 -6.47
CA ILE A 81 29.98 6.69 -7.58
C ILE A 81 28.75 7.36 -6.99
N SER A 82 28.58 8.64 -7.25
CA SER A 82 27.51 9.40 -6.61
C SER A 82 26.87 10.41 -7.55
N PRO A 83 25.53 10.57 -7.50
CA PRO A 83 24.89 11.78 -7.98
C PRO A 83 25.45 13.00 -7.26
N LEU A 84 25.66 14.11 -7.99
CA LEU A 84 26.21 15.32 -7.41
C LEU A 84 25.40 15.85 -6.24
N ASN A 85 24.07 15.85 -6.35
CA ASN A 85 23.17 16.31 -5.27
C ASN A 85 23.43 15.61 -3.93
N THR A 86 23.83 14.35 -3.94
CA THR A 86 24.03 13.57 -2.71
C THR A 86 25.31 14.00 -1.99
N VAL A 87 26.42 14.13 -2.69
CA VAL A 87 27.69 14.53 -2.05
C VAL A 87 27.74 16.00 -1.59
N LEU A 88 26.80 16.81 -2.10
CA LEU A 88 26.61 18.20 -1.63
C LEU A 88 25.89 18.30 -0.28
N LYS A 89 25.32 17.20 0.21
CA LYS A 89 24.67 17.15 1.53
C LYS A 89 25.70 16.91 2.63
N LYS A 90 25.34 17.28 3.85
CA LYS A 90 26.10 16.91 5.05
C LYS A 90 25.97 15.42 5.31
N LEU A 91 26.94 14.63 4.86
CA LEU A 91 26.96 13.18 5.02
C LEU A 91 27.78 12.77 6.25
N PRO A 92 27.36 11.72 6.99
CA PRO A 92 28.05 11.31 8.21
C PRO A 92 29.51 10.87 7.93
N SER A 93 30.43 11.22 8.84
CA SER A 93 31.81 10.77 8.80
C SER A 93 31.97 9.32 9.24
N LYS A 94 33.14 8.70 8.98
CA LYS A 94 33.45 7.31 9.39
C LYS A 94 33.23 7.06 10.88
N LYS A 95 33.50 8.06 11.74
CA LYS A 95 33.35 7.96 13.20
C LYS A 95 31.90 7.62 13.61
N HIS A 96 30.94 8.02 12.82
CA HIS A 96 29.52 7.90 13.10
C HIS A 96 28.85 6.70 12.44
N LEU A 97 29.62 5.88 11.71
CA LEU A 97 29.15 4.69 11.03
C LEU A 97 29.67 3.42 11.71
N GLN A 98 29.73 3.42 13.04
CA GLN A 98 30.15 2.25 13.81
C GLN A 98 28.96 1.31 14.00
N ASN A 99 29.16 0.02 13.70
CA ASN A 99 28.14 -0.99 13.90
C ASN A 99 28.19 -1.52 15.34
N TYR A 100 27.02 -1.92 15.83
CA TYR A 100 26.90 -2.73 17.03
C TYR A 100 26.85 -4.20 16.65
N HIS A 101 27.71 -5.03 17.30
CA HIS A 101 27.83 -6.47 17.00
C HIS A 101 27.10 -7.28 18.06
N ILE A 102 26.35 -8.26 17.62
CA ILE A 102 25.66 -9.22 18.49
C ILE A 102 26.07 -10.64 18.08
N ASP A 103 26.60 -11.38 19.06
CA ASP A 103 26.99 -12.79 18.94
C ASP A 103 26.09 -13.66 19.80
N LYS A 104 25.67 -14.81 19.27
CA LYS A 104 24.98 -15.84 20.04
C LYS A 104 25.88 -16.31 21.21
N LYS A 105 25.31 -16.52 22.38
CA LYS A 105 26.01 -16.87 23.64
C LYS A 105 26.81 -15.73 24.30
N GLN A 106 26.63 -14.49 23.84
CA GLN A 106 27.15 -13.33 24.53
C GLN A 106 26.31 -13.04 25.78
N ASN A 107 26.98 -12.62 26.87
CA ASN A 107 26.26 -12.04 28.02
C ASN A 107 25.57 -10.75 27.56
N PHE A 108 24.25 -10.65 27.71
CA PHE A 108 23.44 -9.60 27.14
C PHE A 108 22.82 -8.75 28.23
N ASP A 109 23.28 -7.49 28.34
CA ASP A 109 22.67 -6.49 29.22
C ASP A 109 21.64 -5.69 28.45
N LEU A 110 20.35 -5.98 28.67
CA LEU A 110 19.22 -5.38 27.98
C LEU A 110 19.22 -3.84 28.12
N LYS A 111 19.53 -3.33 29.31
CA LYS A 111 19.51 -1.89 29.56
C LYS A 111 20.65 -1.16 28.82
N CYS A 112 21.83 -1.76 28.80
CA CYS A 112 22.94 -1.25 28.02
C CYS A 112 22.62 -1.27 26.51
N PHE A 113 21.96 -2.33 26.07
CA PHE A 113 21.53 -2.48 24.68
C PHE A 113 20.49 -1.42 24.27
N GLU A 114 19.49 -1.13 25.10
CA GLU A 114 18.48 -0.08 24.84
C GLU A 114 19.14 1.28 24.66
N ASP A 115 20.09 1.63 25.51
CA ASP A 115 20.85 2.89 25.43
C ASP A 115 21.68 2.97 24.12
N GLU A 116 22.31 1.86 23.70
CA GLU A 116 23.11 1.82 22.47
C GLU A 116 22.22 1.94 21.22
N ILE A 117 21.11 1.20 21.16
CA ILE A 117 20.19 1.21 20.04
C ILE A 117 19.54 2.59 19.86
N SER A 118 19.20 3.28 20.96
CA SER A 118 18.73 4.67 20.91
C SER A 118 19.77 5.59 20.26
N ARG A 119 21.06 5.40 20.59
CA ARG A 119 22.17 6.18 20.01
C ARG A 119 22.46 5.84 18.54
N LEU A 120 22.10 4.64 18.09
CA LEU A 120 22.16 4.24 16.67
C LEU A 120 20.99 4.84 15.85
N GLY A 121 19.99 5.45 16.49
CA GLY A 121 18.88 6.14 15.85
C GLY A 121 17.65 5.28 15.59
N TYR A 122 17.56 4.07 16.17
CA TYR A 122 16.40 3.19 16.03
C TYR A 122 15.22 3.68 16.87
N GLU A 123 14.00 3.53 16.33
CA GLU A 123 12.76 3.90 16.99
C GLU A 123 12.16 2.70 17.73
N PHE A 124 11.77 2.93 19.00
CA PHE A 124 11.09 1.90 19.79
C PHE A 124 9.61 1.89 19.46
N VAL A 125 9.13 0.74 18.98
CA VAL A 125 7.75 0.52 18.56
C VAL A 125 7.19 -0.75 19.22
N ASP A 126 5.87 -0.86 19.27
CA ASP A 126 5.20 -2.07 19.79
C ASP A 126 5.38 -3.28 18.86
N ILE A 127 5.35 -3.04 17.55
CA ILE A 127 5.50 -4.07 16.50
C ILE A 127 6.38 -3.51 15.39
N VAL A 128 7.44 -4.23 15.06
CA VAL A 128 8.35 -3.87 13.98
C VAL A 128 7.68 -4.08 12.62
N GLN A 129 7.63 -3.00 11.82
CA GLN A 129 7.01 -2.99 10.50
C GLN A 129 7.92 -2.41 9.41
N ASP A 130 8.87 -1.55 9.77
CA ASP A 130 9.78 -0.90 8.82
C ASP A 130 11.24 -0.95 9.31
N LYS A 131 12.18 -0.64 8.43
CA LYS A 131 13.60 -0.55 8.78
C LYS A 131 13.86 0.60 9.75
N GLY A 132 14.79 0.39 10.68
CA GLY A 132 15.11 1.35 11.72
C GLY A 132 14.21 1.25 12.96
N GLU A 133 13.32 0.27 13.02
CA GLU A 133 12.43 0.02 14.16
C GLU A 133 12.93 -1.14 15.02
N ILE A 134 12.65 -1.05 16.32
CA ILE A 134 12.93 -2.06 17.33
C ILE A 134 11.75 -2.22 18.28
N SER A 135 11.47 -3.44 18.70
CA SER A 135 10.49 -3.78 19.74
C SER A 135 11.12 -4.71 20.75
N ILE A 136 11.01 -4.36 22.03
CA ILE A 136 11.53 -5.16 23.15
C ILE A 136 10.35 -5.61 24.00
N ARG A 137 10.23 -6.93 24.19
CA ARG A 137 9.10 -7.56 24.86
C ARG A 137 9.61 -8.70 25.72
N ALA A 138 9.55 -8.57 27.05
CA ALA A 138 10.06 -9.56 27.99
C ALA A 138 11.43 -10.15 27.55
N ASP A 139 11.44 -11.39 27.07
CA ASP A 139 12.67 -12.10 26.64
C ASP A 139 12.87 -12.07 25.12
N ILE A 140 12.10 -11.28 24.37
CA ILE A 140 12.17 -11.20 22.90
C ILE A 140 12.46 -9.78 22.44
N ILE A 141 13.44 -9.66 21.54
CA ILE A 141 13.78 -8.42 20.86
C ILE A 141 13.58 -8.62 19.36
N ASP A 142 12.73 -7.82 18.77
CA ASP A 142 12.54 -7.72 17.33
C ASP A 142 13.20 -6.46 16.82
N ILE A 143 14.06 -6.56 15.79
CA ILE A 143 14.75 -5.40 15.20
C ILE A 143 14.79 -5.52 13.68
N PHE A 144 14.52 -4.44 12.97
CA PHE A 144 14.71 -4.38 11.53
C PHE A 144 15.90 -3.51 11.16
N CYS A 145 17.06 -4.15 11.04
CA CYS A 145 18.30 -3.49 10.69
C CYS A 145 18.27 -2.95 9.25
N ILE A 146 18.83 -1.76 9.03
CA ILE A 146 18.84 -1.13 7.70
C ILE A 146 19.66 -1.88 6.66
N ASN A 147 20.65 -2.67 7.10
CA ASN A 147 21.51 -3.51 6.26
C ASN A 147 20.90 -4.85 5.90
N GLU A 148 19.84 -5.29 6.59
CA GLU A 148 19.19 -6.58 6.39
C GLU A 148 17.97 -6.49 5.46
N GLU A 149 17.63 -7.61 4.80
CA GLU A 149 16.42 -7.70 3.97
C GLU A 149 15.17 -8.08 4.76
N ASN A 150 15.34 -8.86 5.81
CA ASN A 150 14.29 -9.29 6.72
C ASN A 150 14.60 -8.82 8.14
N PRO A 151 13.60 -8.56 8.98
CA PRO A 151 13.81 -8.24 10.38
C PRO A 151 14.31 -9.46 11.16
N ILE A 152 14.97 -9.20 12.27
CA ILE A 152 15.63 -10.18 13.13
C ILE A 152 14.90 -10.24 14.46
N ARG A 153 14.70 -11.46 14.96
CA ARG A 153 14.17 -11.77 16.29
C ARG A 153 15.24 -12.41 17.13
N ILE A 154 15.51 -11.87 18.31
CA ILE A 154 16.45 -12.37 19.31
C ILE A 154 15.61 -12.90 20.47
N LEU A 155 15.84 -14.15 20.85
CA LEU A 155 15.26 -14.75 22.04
C LEU A 155 16.30 -14.79 23.13
N LEU A 156 15.95 -14.25 24.31
CA LEU A 156 16.80 -14.24 25.50
C LEU A 156 16.39 -15.36 26.47
N PHE A 157 17.35 -15.91 27.19
CA PHE A 157 17.14 -16.75 28.36
C PHE A 157 17.93 -16.16 29.54
N GLY A 158 17.24 -15.34 30.34
CA GLY A 158 17.90 -14.52 31.36
C GLY A 158 18.81 -13.47 30.73
N GLU A 159 20.12 -13.57 31.02
CA GLU A 159 21.15 -12.66 30.44
C GLU A 159 21.89 -13.26 29.23
N GLU A 160 21.42 -14.39 28.66
CA GLU A 160 22.05 -15.04 27.52
C GLU A 160 21.14 -15.02 26.28
N ILE A 161 21.73 -14.89 25.09
CA ILE A 161 21.00 -14.99 23.83
C ILE A 161 20.83 -16.49 23.48
N GLU A 162 19.58 -16.96 23.52
CA GLU A 162 19.22 -18.34 23.19
C GLU A 162 19.21 -18.57 21.67
N SER A 163 18.56 -17.69 20.91
CA SER A 163 18.50 -17.81 19.45
C SER A 163 18.39 -16.45 18.75
N ILE A 164 18.89 -16.39 17.50
CA ILE A 164 18.80 -15.24 16.61
C ILE A 164 18.23 -15.74 15.29
N ARG A 165 17.07 -15.22 14.84
CA ARG A 165 16.40 -15.69 13.62
C ARG A 165 15.81 -14.53 12.83
N TYR A 166 15.71 -14.69 11.52
CA TYR A 166 14.84 -13.82 10.72
C TYR A 166 13.37 -14.12 10.98
N PHE A 167 12.51 -13.13 10.82
CA PHE A 167 11.07 -13.35 10.80
C PHE A 167 10.39 -12.62 9.63
N ASP A 168 9.19 -13.06 9.27
CA ASP A 168 8.40 -12.49 8.19
C ASP A 168 7.51 -11.35 8.71
N LEU A 169 7.58 -10.19 8.07
CA LEU A 169 6.85 -8.98 8.49
C LEU A 169 5.31 -9.13 8.45
N GLN A 170 4.78 -9.92 7.53
CA GLN A 170 3.32 -10.04 7.36
C GLN A 170 2.71 -11.01 8.36
N SER A 171 3.32 -12.17 8.52
CA SER A 171 2.86 -13.20 9.44
C SER A 171 3.40 -13.02 10.85
N GLN A 172 4.43 -12.18 11.05
CA GLN A 172 5.16 -12.00 12.30
C GLN A 172 5.77 -13.30 12.87
N LYS A 173 5.93 -14.36 12.05
CA LYS A 173 6.48 -15.66 12.43
C LYS A 173 7.94 -15.77 12.07
N SER A 174 8.74 -16.40 12.96
CA SER A 174 10.16 -16.64 12.74
C SER A 174 10.40 -17.60 11.59
N ILE A 175 11.49 -17.35 10.84
CA ILE A 175 11.98 -18.21 9.77
C ILE A 175 12.95 -19.23 10.38
N PRO A 176 12.95 -20.52 9.98
CA PRO A 176 13.70 -21.58 10.63
C PRO A 176 15.23 -21.41 10.64
N ASN A 177 15.77 -20.53 9.81
CA ASN A 177 17.23 -20.32 9.72
C ASN A 177 17.73 -19.50 10.91
N GLU A 178 18.68 -20.06 11.66
CA GLU A 178 19.30 -19.43 12.81
C GLU A 178 20.62 -18.76 12.43
N LEU A 179 20.90 -17.60 13.02
CA LEU A 179 22.12 -16.82 12.83
C LEU A 179 23.04 -17.02 14.05
N GLU A 180 24.35 -17.10 13.81
CA GLU A 180 25.35 -17.13 14.89
C GLU A 180 25.77 -15.73 15.33
N HIS A 181 25.73 -14.76 14.43
CA HIS A 181 26.04 -13.35 14.68
C HIS A 181 25.35 -12.43 13.67
N PHE A 182 25.15 -11.19 14.02
CA PHE A 182 24.73 -10.14 13.10
C PHE A 182 25.21 -8.74 13.54
N GLU A 183 25.15 -7.79 12.63
CA GLU A 183 25.59 -6.42 12.85
C GLU A 183 24.41 -5.45 12.70
N ILE A 184 24.28 -4.53 13.63
CA ILE A 184 23.31 -3.42 13.57
C ILE A 184 24.05 -2.19 13.07
N CYS A 185 23.68 -1.72 11.87
CA CYS A 185 24.18 -0.48 11.31
C CYS A 185 23.46 0.72 11.93
N PRO A 186 24.15 1.84 12.20
CA PRO A 186 23.50 3.06 12.62
C PRO A 186 22.53 3.57 11.55
N PHE A 187 21.36 4.01 11.97
CA PHE A 187 20.33 4.56 11.10
C PHE A 187 20.67 5.98 10.65
N LEU A 188 21.15 6.82 11.58
CA LEU A 188 21.54 8.19 11.29
C LEU A 188 23.02 8.40 11.58
N LYS A 189 23.39 8.28 12.83
CA LYS A 189 24.71 8.56 13.34
C LYS A 189 24.87 7.87 14.70
N TYR A 190 26.03 7.23 14.95
CA TYR A 190 26.34 6.78 16.29
C TYR A 190 26.74 7.98 17.15
N PHE A 191 26.05 8.17 18.25
CA PHE A 191 26.36 9.19 19.25
C PHE A 191 26.92 8.55 20.50
N ASP A 192 27.99 9.13 21.07
CA ASP A 192 28.29 8.87 22.46
C ASP A 192 27.22 9.51 23.37
N LYS A 193 27.23 9.17 24.68
CA LYS A 193 26.19 9.57 25.60
C LYS A 193 26.06 11.10 25.73
N GLU A 194 27.18 11.83 25.71
CA GLU A 194 27.21 13.28 25.87
C GLU A 194 26.70 14.00 24.61
N ASN A 195 27.15 13.57 23.43
CA ASN A 195 26.70 14.13 22.17
C ASN A 195 25.23 13.78 21.84
N TYR A 196 24.70 12.68 22.38
CA TYR A 196 23.29 12.31 22.16
C TYR A 196 22.31 13.26 22.88
N GLU A 197 22.63 13.72 24.10
CA GLU A 197 21.78 14.71 24.77
C GLU A 197 21.83 16.06 24.05
N ILE A 198 23.02 16.51 23.61
CA ILE A 198 23.15 17.73 22.79
C ILE A 198 22.34 17.61 21.49
N PHE A 199 22.32 16.42 20.87
CA PHE A 199 21.53 16.15 19.66
C PHE A 199 20.03 16.27 19.91
N LYS A 200 19.52 15.75 21.03
CA LYS A 200 18.10 15.87 21.41
C LYS A 200 17.68 17.34 21.58
N ASP A 201 18.48 18.12 22.31
CA ASP A 201 18.21 19.55 22.50
C ASP A 201 18.15 20.29 21.15
N LYS A 202 19.07 19.99 20.24
CA LYS A 202 19.04 20.54 18.88
C LYS A 202 17.83 20.11 18.06
N LEU A 203 17.37 18.88 18.23
CA LEU A 203 16.18 18.37 17.52
C LEU A 203 14.91 19.07 17.99
N GLU A 204 14.81 19.36 19.31
CA GLU A 204 13.69 20.10 19.89
C GLU A 204 13.66 21.55 19.41
N ASP A 205 14.83 22.19 19.30
CA ASP A 205 14.99 23.59 18.88
C ASP A 205 14.99 23.79 17.36
N PHE A 206 14.91 22.69 16.57
CA PHE A 206 15.02 22.76 15.13
C PHE A 206 13.81 23.46 14.50
N GLN A 207 14.07 24.57 13.81
CA GLN A 207 13.02 25.30 13.08
C GLN A 207 12.72 24.61 11.75
N SER A 208 11.56 24.00 11.65
CA SER A 208 11.05 23.35 10.44
C SER A 208 9.55 23.53 10.30
N ASP A 209 9.05 23.52 9.06
CA ASP A 209 7.63 23.55 8.74
C ASP A 209 6.96 22.17 8.82
N THR A 210 7.69 21.13 9.22
CA THR A 210 7.13 19.79 9.39
C THR A 210 6.14 19.76 10.57
N LEU A 211 5.12 18.89 10.46
CA LEU A 211 4.10 18.73 11.50
C LEU A 211 4.60 17.90 12.70
N ILE A 212 5.64 17.09 12.50
CA ILE A 212 6.19 16.19 13.52
C ILE A 212 7.70 16.43 13.62
N HIS A 213 8.16 16.68 14.85
CA HIS A 213 9.57 16.89 15.18
C HIS A 213 10.08 15.68 15.96
N ASP A 214 10.61 14.70 15.26
CA ASP A 214 11.22 13.51 15.84
C ASP A 214 12.51 13.12 15.12
N ILE A 215 13.21 12.10 15.60
CA ILE A 215 14.48 11.65 15.06
C ILE A 215 14.35 11.18 13.59
N ASN A 216 13.23 10.56 13.24
CA ASN A 216 12.99 10.03 11.89
C ASN A 216 12.60 11.14 10.89
N SER A 217 11.99 12.22 11.35
CA SER A 217 11.61 13.35 10.50
C SER A 217 12.77 14.31 10.25
N LEU A 218 13.55 14.67 11.27
CA LEU A 218 14.50 15.76 11.20
C LEU A 218 15.93 15.42 11.67
N GLY A 219 16.14 14.25 12.28
CA GLY A 219 17.39 13.93 12.94
C GLY A 219 18.63 14.02 12.07
N PHE A 220 18.54 13.64 10.79
CA PHE A 220 19.67 13.71 9.85
C PHE A 220 20.18 15.16 9.66
N TRP A 221 19.29 16.15 9.72
CA TRP A 221 19.67 17.57 9.56
C TRP A 221 20.42 18.14 10.76
N CYS A 222 20.38 17.45 11.91
CA CYS A 222 21.06 17.84 13.13
C CYS A 222 22.48 17.26 13.23
N ILE A 223 23.04 16.64 12.18
CA ILE A 223 24.40 16.11 12.14
C ILE A 223 25.42 17.27 12.21
N ASP A 224 26.36 17.22 13.17
CA ASP A 224 27.41 18.23 13.35
C ASP A 224 28.70 17.88 12.65
N ASP A 225 29.09 16.60 12.73
CA ASP A 225 30.37 16.11 12.19
C ASP A 225 30.08 15.33 10.89
N PHE A 226 30.49 15.88 9.79
CA PHE A 226 30.30 15.30 8.46
C PHE A 226 31.62 15.18 7.72
N PHE A 227 31.67 14.27 6.75
CA PHE A 227 32.85 14.09 5.87
C PHE A 227 32.59 14.81 4.56
N ASP A 228 33.55 15.62 4.11
CA ASP A 228 33.49 16.24 2.79
C ASP A 228 34.00 15.24 1.74
N TYR A 229 33.09 14.57 1.06
CA TYR A 229 33.42 13.60 0.01
C TYR A 229 34.07 14.26 -1.21
N LEU A 230 33.99 15.58 -1.35
CA LEU A 230 34.64 16.31 -2.45
C LEU A 230 36.14 16.55 -2.22
N GLU A 231 36.66 16.21 -1.03
CA GLU A 231 38.12 16.16 -0.79
C GLU A 231 38.77 14.91 -1.43
N LEU A 232 38.00 13.91 -1.85
CA LEU A 232 38.50 12.72 -2.57
C LEU A 232 38.97 13.11 -3.98
N ASP A 233 39.90 12.33 -4.58
CA ASP A 233 40.26 12.50 -6.01
C ASP A 233 39.09 12.16 -6.90
N PHE A 234 38.39 13.15 -7.44
CA PHE A 234 37.15 12.98 -8.14
C PHE A 234 37.23 13.29 -9.64
N LEU A 235 36.32 12.65 -10.38
CA LEU A 235 36.10 12.82 -11.82
C LEU A 235 34.62 13.12 -12.08
N ALA A 236 34.31 14.13 -12.87
CA ALA A 236 32.94 14.46 -13.27
C ALA A 236 32.57 13.81 -14.61
N CYS A 237 31.41 13.20 -14.72
CA CYS A 237 30.94 12.58 -15.97
C CYS A 237 30.65 13.60 -17.08
N GLU A 238 30.18 14.78 -16.71
CA GLU A 238 29.83 15.88 -17.61
C GLU A 238 30.08 17.21 -16.91
N LYS A 239 29.98 18.32 -17.67
CA LYS A 239 30.03 19.67 -17.10
C LYS A 239 28.68 19.94 -16.43
N PHE A 240 28.68 20.14 -15.13
CA PHE A 240 27.49 20.54 -14.38
C PHE A 240 27.24 22.03 -14.52
N ASP A 241 25.97 22.46 -14.63
CA ASP A 241 25.62 23.89 -14.65
C ASP A 241 25.57 24.43 -13.24
N ILE A 242 26.48 25.32 -12.90
CA ILE A 242 26.66 25.87 -11.54
C ILE A 242 25.41 26.68 -11.08
N ASN A 243 24.61 27.21 -12.00
CA ASN A 243 23.41 27.97 -11.67
C ASN A 243 22.27 27.09 -11.15
N GLU A 244 22.37 25.75 -11.32
CA GLU A 244 21.41 24.80 -10.76
C GLU A 244 21.69 24.43 -9.30
N TYR A 245 22.89 24.75 -8.78
CA TYR A 245 23.35 24.36 -7.45
C TYR A 245 23.76 25.60 -6.68
N GLU A 246 23.36 25.75 -5.39
CA GLU A 246 23.66 26.91 -4.57
C GLU A 246 25.17 27.21 -4.43
N LYS A 247 25.46 28.42 -4.44
CA LYS A 247 26.55 29.38 -4.53
C LYS A 247 28.00 29.02 -4.12
N ASP A 248 28.35 27.95 -3.46
CA ASP A 248 29.69 27.80 -2.85
C ASP A 248 30.57 26.66 -3.38
N ILE A 249 30.37 26.25 -4.63
CA ILE A 249 31.12 25.10 -5.13
C ILE A 249 32.21 25.55 -6.10
N SER A 250 33.47 25.39 -5.68
CA SER A 250 34.65 25.52 -6.51
C SER A 250 34.81 24.42 -7.58
N PHE A 251 33.73 23.89 -8.14
CA PHE A 251 33.74 22.88 -9.21
C PHE A 251 34.24 23.38 -10.54
N VAL A 252 34.63 24.61 -10.65
CA VAL A 252 35.14 25.23 -11.88
C VAL A 252 36.34 24.49 -12.46
N ASN A 253 37.02 23.63 -11.69
CA ASN A 253 38.21 22.87 -12.14
C ASN A 253 38.04 21.33 -12.09
N ALA A 254 36.83 20.79 -12.03
CA ALA A 254 36.63 19.34 -12.07
C ALA A 254 37.20 18.75 -13.38
N LYS A 255 38.05 17.72 -13.29
CA LYS A 255 38.41 16.91 -14.46
C LYS A 255 37.16 16.26 -15.01
N ILE A 256 36.85 16.56 -16.27
CA ILE A 256 35.72 15.95 -16.96
C ILE A 256 36.17 14.65 -17.62
N LEU A 257 35.33 13.62 -17.56
CA LEU A 257 35.56 12.35 -18.23
C LEU A 257 35.80 12.57 -19.73
N PRO A 258 36.99 12.22 -20.27
CA PRO A 258 37.28 12.43 -21.67
C PRO A 258 36.40 11.56 -22.56
N GLN A 259 36.01 12.04 -23.74
CA GLN A 259 35.23 11.26 -24.68
C GLN A 259 36.06 10.05 -25.19
N ALA A 260 35.38 8.91 -25.32
CA ALA A 260 36.00 7.71 -25.87
C ALA A 260 36.48 7.92 -27.32
N LYS A 261 37.69 7.49 -27.59
CA LYS A 261 38.32 7.56 -28.96
C LYS A 261 38.22 6.22 -29.68
N LYS A 262 38.36 5.10 -28.97
CA LYS A 262 38.42 3.74 -29.54
C LYS A 262 37.13 2.97 -29.35
N PHE A 263 36.44 3.12 -28.22
CA PHE A 263 35.24 2.39 -27.91
C PHE A 263 33.96 3.15 -28.24
N LYS A 264 32.94 2.42 -28.69
CA LYS A 264 31.56 2.93 -28.90
C LYS A 264 30.57 2.06 -28.17
N GLU A 265 29.46 2.65 -27.73
CA GLU A 265 28.31 1.92 -27.11
C GLU A 265 27.41 1.36 -28.21
N LEU A 266 26.87 0.17 -27.96
CA LEU A 266 25.92 -0.50 -28.85
C LEU A 266 24.54 -0.52 -28.24
N GLN A 267 23.50 -0.25 -29.02
CA GLN A 267 22.09 -0.16 -28.58
C GLN A 267 21.20 -1.05 -29.46
N SER A 268 21.55 -2.28 -29.73
CA SER A 268 20.71 -3.16 -30.57
C SER A 268 20.55 -4.57 -29.99
N SER A 269 19.52 -5.29 -30.45
CA SER A 269 19.39 -6.73 -30.24
C SER A 269 20.45 -7.46 -31.06
N TYR A 270 21.08 -8.47 -30.47
CA TYR A 270 22.20 -9.20 -31.08
C TYR A 270 21.71 -10.60 -31.49
N ASN A 271 21.91 -10.93 -32.81
CA ASN A 271 21.59 -12.24 -33.38
C ASN A 271 22.86 -12.96 -33.83
N LYS A 272 22.73 -14.18 -34.29
CA LYS A 272 23.86 -15.03 -34.81
C LYS A 272 24.69 -14.30 -35.88
N ASP A 273 24.04 -13.65 -36.84
CA ASP A 273 24.71 -12.95 -37.97
C ASP A 273 25.60 -11.80 -37.49
N PHE A 274 25.18 -11.10 -36.42
CA PHE A 274 25.96 -10.03 -35.81
C PHE A 274 27.30 -10.56 -35.27
N PHE A 275 27.30 -11.70 -34.60
CA PHE A 275 28.54 -12.30 -34.07
C PHE A 275 29.42 -12.87 -35.19
N GLU A 276 28.83 -13.46 -36.22
CA GLU A 276 29.56 -13.95 -37.38
C GLU A 276 30.27 -12.79 -38.14
N PHE A 277 29.61 -11.64 -38.29
CA PHE A 277 30.21 -10.44 -38.86
C PHE A 277 31.42 -9.93 -38.07
N HIS A 278 31.43 -10.11 -36.76
CA HIS A 278 32.48 -9.65 -35.87
C HIS A 278 33.45 -10.74 -35.40
N LYS A 279 33.46 -11.93 -36.03
CA LYS A 279 34.30 -13.08 -35.64
C LYS A 279 35.81 -12.83 -35.53
N ASN A 280 36.32 -11.80 -36.21
CA ASN A 280 37.74 -11.44 -36.17
C ASN A 280 38.12 -10.61 -34.92
N LYS A 281 37.17 -10.24 -34.07
CA LYS A 281 37.40 -9.49 -32.82
C LYS A 281 37.45 -10.45 -31.63
N LYS A 282 38.14 -10.01 -30.58
CA LYS A 282 38.01 -10.66 -29.28
C LYS A 282 36.62 -10.37 -28.73
N ILE A 283 35.76 -11.40 -28.59
CA ILE A 283 34.39 -11.25 -28.15
C ILE A 283 34.29 -11.69 -26.68
N THR A 284 33.77 -10.82 -25.80
CA THR A 284 33.43 -11.14 -24.41
C THR A 284 31.92 -11.13 -24.26
N LEU A 285 31.34 -12.25 -23.89
CA LEU A 285 29.89 -12.40 -23.64
C LEU A 285 29.62 -12.47 -22.15
N LEU A 286 28.72 -11.60 -21.66
CA LEU A 286 28.26 -11.54 -20.28
C LEU A 286 26.85 -12.11 -20.19
N ALA A 287 26.65 -13.14 -19.36
CA ALA A 287 25.33 -13.68 -19.10
C ALA A 287 25.25 -14.30 -17.69
N LYS A 288 24.05 -14.24 -17.07
CA LYS A 288 23.78 -14.83 -15.75
C LYS A 288 23.93 -16.36 -15.74
N ASN A 289 23.56 -17.01 -16.84
CA ASN A 289 23.64 -18.46 -17.01
C ASN A 289 24.08 -18.84 -18.41
N GLU A 290 24.60 -20.06 -18.56
CA GLU A 290 25.04 -20.59 -19.83
C GLU A 290 23.90 -20.85 -20.83
N ALA A 291 22.65 -20.93 -20.39
CA ALA A 291 21.53 -21.18 -21.27
C ALA A 291 21.33 -20.03 -22.27
N LEU A 292 21.56 -18.78 -21.82
CA LEU A 292 21.51 -17.60 -22.68
C LEU A 292 22.61 -17.62 -23.78
N PHE A 293 23.78 -18.16 -23.45
CA PHE A 293 24.86 -18.34 -24.40
C PHE A 293 24.57 -19.47 -25.43
N LYS A 294 24.07 -20.62 -24.93
CA LYS A 294 23.72 -21.76 -25.80
C LYS A 294 22.58 -21.44 -26.77
N ALA A 295 21.67 -20.55 -26.36
CA ALA A 295 20.56 -20.10 -27.23
C ALA A 295 20.99 -19.30 -28.47
N LEU A 296 22.23 -18.82 -28.52
CA LEU A 296 22.77 -18.11 -29.69
C LEU A 296 23.23 -19.07 -30.82
N GLU A 297 23.39 -20.38 -30.56
CA GLU A 297 23.79 -21.41 -31.53
C GLU A 297 25.01 -21.02 -32.41
N LEU A 298 26.03 -20.49 -31.77
CA LEU A 298 27.25 -20.01 -32.45
C LEU A 298 28.15 -21.22 -32.84
N GLU A 299 28.56 -21.29 -34.10
CA GLU A 299 29.32 -22.42 -34.64
C GLU A 299 30.82 -22.32 -34.32
N ASP A 300 31.37 -21.09 -34.34
CA ASP A 300 32.78 -20.83 -34.04
C ASP A 300 32.93 -20.05 -32.75
N THR A 301 33.47 -20.70 -31.71
CA THR A 301 33.64 -20.12 -30.37
C THR A 301 35.08 -19.82 -30.00
N GLN A 302 36.08 -19.99 -30.92
CA GLN A 302 37.51 -19.87 -30.57
C GLN A 302 37.88 -18.47 -30.04
N ASN A 303 37.24 -17.40 -30.55
CA ASN A 303 37.48 -16.02 -30.14
C ASN A 303 36.45 -15.49 -29.11
N ILE A 304 35.56 -16.34 -28.59
CA ILE A 304 34.48 -15.97 -27.67
C ILE A 304 34.86 -16.38 -26.27
N HIS A 305 34.94 -15.40 -25.37
CA HIS A 305 35.14 -15.59 -23.95
C HIS A 305 33.83 -15.38 -23.20
N PHE A 306 33.29 -16.44 -22.57
CA PHE A 306 32.08 -16.35 -21.75
C PHE A 306 32.43 -16.02 -20.31
N ILE A 307 31.78 -15.01 -19.74
CA ILE A 307 31.86 -14.64 -18.32
C ILE A 307 30.46 -14.73 -17.71
N LYS A 308 30.30 -15.60 -16.71
CA LYS A 308 29.07 -15.67 -15.91
C LYS A 308 28.96 -14.40 -15.06
N SER A 309 28.06 -13.51 -15.42
CA SER A 309 27.89 -12.20 -14.79
C SER A 309 26.50 -11.65 -15.07
N ASP A 310 25.98 -10.86 -14.14
CA ASP A 310 24.73 -10.10 -14.26
C ASP A 310 24.94 -8.71 -14.88
N LEU A 311 26.19 -8.32 -15.14
CA LEU A 311 26.54 -7.02 -15.70
C LEU A 311 25.93 -6.80 -17.09
N ARG A 312 25.60 -5.56 -17.38
CA ARG A 312 24.99 -5.10 -18.64
C ARG A 312 25.91 -4.06 -19.31
N LEU A 313 26.85 -4.54 -20.11
CA LEU A 313 27.83 -3.72 -20.77
C LEU A 313 27.90 -4.10 -22.26
N ASN A 314 27.69 -3.13 -23.14
CA ASN A 314 27.69 -3.32 -24.59
C ASN A 314 28.63 -2.33 -25.23
N LEU A 315 29.85 -2.77 -25.52
CA LEU A 315 30.92 -1.94 -26.08
C LEU A 315 31.58 -2.58 -27.30
N ILE A 316 31.90 -1.78 -28.28
CA ILE A 316 32.66 -2.19 -29.48
C ILE A 316 33.86 -1.30 -29.72
N SER A 317 34.98 -1.92 -30.06
CA SER A 317 36.18 -1.27 -30.60
C SER A 317 36.61 -1.95 -31.88
N PRO A 318 37.66 -1.48 -32.60
CA PRO A 318 38.23 -2.19 -33.74
C PRO A 318 38.67 -3.61 -33.41
N GLU A 319 39.15 -3.89 -32.19
CA GLU A 319 39.80 -5.13 -31.79
C GLU A 319 38.93 -5.98 -30.81
N GLU A 320 38.05 -5.36 -30.06
CA GLU A 320 37.30 -6.00 -28.95
C GLU A 320 35.80 -5.70 -29.02
N LEU A 321 34.98 -6.68 -28.63
CA LEU A 321 33.55 -6.61 -28.57
C LEU A 321 33.11 -7.18 -27.19
N ILE A 322 32.43 -6.37 -26.38
CA ILE A 322 31.83 -6.78 -25.08
C ILE A 322 30.34 -6.67 -25.22
N ILE A 323 29.62 -7.76 -25.03
CA ILE A 323 28.16 -7.83 -25.15
C ILE A 323 27.57 -8.52 -23.96
N SER A 324 26.55 -7.90 -23.37
CA SER A 324 25.70 -8.52 -22.36
C SER A 324 24.42 -9.07 -22.98
N LEU A 325 24.12 -10.33 -22.65
CA LEU A 325 22.88 -11.00 -22.99
C LEU A 325 21.82 -10.83 -21.88
N ASN A 326 22.16 -10.15 -20.79
CA ASN A 326 21.27 -9.93 -19.66
C ASN A 326 20.22 -8.86 -19.98
N GLN A 327 18.95 -9.16 -19.72
CA GLN A 327 17.87 -8.17 -19.74
C GLN A 327 17.91 -7.28 -18.49
N LYS A 328 17.27 -6.10 -18.57
CA LYS A 328 17.14 -5.19 -17.42
C LYS A 328 16.32 -5.89 -16.33
N GLU A 329 16.93 -6.16 -15.18
CA GLU A 329 16.16 -6.61 -14.01
C GLU A 329 15.29 -5.46 -13.52
N LYS A 330 14.03 -5.79 -13.25
CA LYS A 330 13.11 -4.87 -12.60
C LYS A 330 13.41 -4.87 -11.10
N GLN A 331 13.54 -3.69 -10.51
CA GLN A 331 13.70 -3.56 -9.06
C GLN A 331 12.48 -4.16 -8.37
N LYS A 332 12.71 -5.06 -7.40
CA LYS A 332 11.64 -5.55 -6.52
C LYS A 332 11.18 -4.39 -5.62
N THR A 333 9.97 -3.93 -5.83
CA THR A 333 9.32 -3.00 -4.89
C THR A 333 9.07 -3.73 -3.57
N ARG A 334 9.51 -3.14 -2.46
CA ARG A 334 9.24 -3.67 -1.12
C ARG A 334 7.76 -3.49 -0.81
N LYS A 335 7.13 -4.57 -0.32
CA LYS A 335 5.79 -4.49 0.27
C LYS A 335 5.94 -3.99 1.70
N LYS A 336 5.39 -2.81 2.01
CA LYS A 336 5.15 -2.46 3.42
C LYS A 336 4.05 -3.37 3.95
N ALA A 337 4.29 -3.96 5.13
CA ALA A 337 3.25 -4.69 5.83
C ALA A 337 2.24 -3.67 6.37
N SER A 338 1.06 -3.58 5.78
CA SER A 338 -0.05 -2.82 6.35
C SER A 338 -0.84 -3.72 7.29
N LEU A 339 -0.35 -3.94 8.51
CA LEU A 339 -1.17 -4.45 9.59
C LEU A 339 -2.13 -3.32 10.00
N ILE A 340 -3.36 -3.38 9.52
CA ILE A 340 -4.45 -2.54 10.01
C ILE A 340 -4.82 -3.10 11.39
N ILE A 341 -4.21 -2.55 12.43
CA ILE A 341 -4.61 -2.84 13.81
C ILE A 341 -5.79 -1.92 14.11
N ASP A 342 -6.94 -2.54 14.32
CA ASP A 342 -8.18 -1.87 14.76
C ASP A 342 -8.00 -1.48 16.24
N GLU A 343 -7.36 -0.34 16.49
CA GLU A 343 -6.93 0.09 17.82
C GLU A 343 -8.11 0.69 18.62
N LEU A 344 -8.45 0.03 19.73
CA LEU A 344 -9.26 0.64 20.78
C LEU A 344 -8.36 1.35 21.78
N LYS A 345 -8.55 2.67 21.94
CA LYS A 345 -7.84 3.50 22.93
C LYS A 345 -8.77 3.90 24.06
N ASN A 346 -8.20 4.06 25.25
CA ASN A 346 -8.97 4.59 26.40
C ASN A 346 -9.63 5.92 26.01
N GLY A 347 -10.96 5.98 26.24
CA GLY A 347 -11.75 7.15 25.85
C GLY A 347 -12.46 7.02 24.50
N ASP A 348 -12.18 6.01 23.70
CA ASP A 348 -12.87 5.75 22.43
C ASP A 348 -14.34 5.41 22.69
N TYR A 349 -15.23 5.87 21.81
CA TYR A 349 -16.61 5.42 21.80
C TYR A 349 -16.68 4.07 21.10
N ILE A 350 -17.43 3.15 21.71
CA ILE A 350 -17.68 1.81 21.18
C ILE A 350 -19.18 1.54 21.10
N VAL A 351 -19.57 0.59 20.29
CA VAL A 351 -20.94 0.08 20.24
C VAL A 351 -20.95 -1.39 20.66
N HIS A 352 -21.73 -1.68 21.69
CA HIS A 352 -22.03 -3.05 22.12
C HIS A 352 -23.29 -3.53 21.41
N GLU A 353 -23.30 -4.74 20.93
CA GLU A 353 -24.37 -5.31 20.12
C GLU A 353 -25.75 -5.29 20.85
N ASP A 354 -25.77 -5.48 22.18
CA ASP A 354 -26.99 -5.53 22.96
C ASP A 354 -27.24 -4.26 23.81
N TYR A 355 -26.19 -3.51 24.17
CA TYR A 355 -26.29 -2.39 25.13
C TYR A 355 -26.12 -1.02 24.48
N GLY A 356 -25.76 -0.95 23.21
CA GLY A 356 -25.60 0.30 22.45
C GLY A 356 -24.29 1.01 22.70
N VAL A 357 -24.28 2.33 22.55
CA VAL A 357 -23.08 3.17 22.56
C VAL A 357 -22.59 3.39 23.99
N GLY A 358 -21.33 3.03 24.23
CA GLY A 358 -20.59 3.25 25.46
C GLY A 358 -19.21 3.84 25.20
N LYS A 359 -18.49 4.13 26.27
CA LYS A 359 -17.12 4.65 26.24
C LYS A 359 -16.15 3.61 26.80
N PHE A 360 -15.12 3.25 26.03
CA PHE A 360 -14.12 2.29 26.44
C PHE A 360 -13.19 2.88 27.51
N LEU A 361 -13.00 2.18 28.63
CA LEU A 361 -12.17 2.61 29.77
C LEU A 361 -10.87 1.81 29.89
N GLY A 362 -10.73 0.67 29.17
CA GLY A 362 -9.55 -0.20 29.23
C GLY A 362 -9.86 -1.61 29.74
N LEU A 363 -8.80 -2.34 30.07
CA LEU A 363 -8.86 -3.68 30.65
C LEU A 363 -8.83 -3.58 32.20
N GLU A 364 -9.63 -4.40 32.87
CA GLU A 364 -9.66 -4.47 34.32
C GLU A 364 -9.62 -5.91 34.80
N MET A 365 -8.68 -6.21 35.70
CA MET A 365 -8.59 -7.51 36.38
C MET A 365 -9.48 -7.54 37.60
N ILE A 366 -10.42 -8.49 37.64
CA ILE A 366 -11.38 -8.60 38.74
C ILE A 366 -11.37 -10.05 39.27
N VAL A 367 -11.49 -10.19 40.60
CA VAL A 367 -11.63 -11.51 41.24
C VAL A 367 -13.11 -11.81 41.45
N ILE A 368 -13.61 -12.83 40.78
CA ILE A 368 -15.00 -13.30 40.93
C ILE A 368 -14.99 -14.73 41.45
N SER A 369 -15.64 -14.93 42.63
CA SER A 369 -15.73 -16.27 43.29
C SER A 369 -14.37 -16.96 43.50
N GLY A 370 -13.29 -16.15 43.66
CA GLY A 370 -11.93 -16.66 43.89
C GLY A 370 -11.08 -16.82 42.65
N ALA A 371 -11.63 -16.71 41.42
CA ALA A 371 -10.89 -16.73 40.17
C ALA A 371 -10.59 -15.31 39.64
N LYS A 372 -9.37 -15.07 39.17
CA LYS A 372 -8.97 -13.83 38.49
C LYS A 372 -9.44 -13.89 37.05
N LYS A 373 -10.11 -12.84 36.59
CA LYS A 373 -10.59 -12.71 35.22
C LYS A 373 -10.35 -11.30 34.73
N GLU A 374 -9.98 -11.16 33.44
CA GLU A 374 -9.83 -9.88 32.80
C GLU A 374 -11.11 -9.49 32.07
N PHE A 375 -11.52 -8.23 32.21
CA PHE A 375 -12.73 -7.66 31.63
C PHE A 375 -12.42 -6.39 30.87
N VAL A 376 -13.19 -6.16 29.82
CA VAL A 376 -13.26 -4.84 29.17
C VAL A 376 -14.24 -3.98 29.95
N ALA A 377 -13.78 -2.85 30.44
CA ALA A 377 -14.58 -1.87 31.16
C ALA A 377 -15.20 -0.85 30.20
N ILE A 378 -16.51 -0.66 30.24
CA ILE A 378 -17.26 0.22 29.36
C ILE A 378 -18.15 1.14 30.20
N GLU A 379 -18.02 2.46 30.03
CA GLU A 379 -18.87 3.46 30.69
C GLU A 379 -20.08 3.79 29.81
N TYR A 380 -21.25 3.83 30.47
CA TYR A 380 -22.53 4.23 29.89
C TYR A 380 -23.07 5.50 30.54
N GLN A 381 -24.29 5.91 30.17
CA GLN A 381 -24.93 7.11 30.72
C GLN A 381 -25.04 7.01 32.26
N ASN A 382 -24.85 8.13 32.96
CA ASN A 382 -24.84 8.24 34.44
C ASN A 382 -23.65 7.55 35.12
N SER A 383 -22.55 7.33 34.38
CA SER A 383 -21.35 6.59 34.86
C SER A 383 -21.65 5.14 35.25
N ASP A 384 -22.71 4.55 34.69
CA ASP A 384 -22.97 3.11 34.81
C ASP A 384 -21.85 2.36 34.08
N LYS A 385 -21.33 1.28 34.70
CA LYS A 385 -20.20 0.52 34.17
C LYS A 385 -20.62 -0.90 33.78
N LEU A 386 -20.33 -1.29 32.55
CA LEU A 386 -20.45 -2.66 32.08
C LEU A 386 -19.07 -3.31 32.07
N LEU A 387 -18.99 -4.52 32.63
CA LEU A 387 -17.78 -5.35 32.55
C LEU A 387 -18.04 -6.49 31.57
N LEU A 388 -17.41 -6.43 30.41
CA LEU A 388 -17.52 -7.44 29.36
C LEU A 388 -16.37 -8.43 29.50
N PRO A 389 -16.60 -9.74 29.65
CA PRO A 389 -15.55 -10.75 29.63
C PRO A 389 -14.75 -10.70 28.32
N VAL A 390 -13.42 -10.83 28.38
CA VAL A 390 -12.54 -10.70 27.20
C VAL A 390 -12.82 -11.73 26.10
N GLU A 391 -13.31 -12.91 26.44
CA GLU A 391 -13.74 -13.94 25.50
C GLU A 391 -14.98 -13.54 24.67
N ASN A 392 -15.66 -12.46 25.05
CA ASN A 392 -16.82 -11.90 24.36
C ASN A 392 -16.52 -10.56 23.66
N LEU A 393 -15.26 -10.26 23.42
CA LEU A 393 -14.81 -9.00 22.78
C LEU A 393 -15.38 -8.82 21.35
N TYR A 394 -15.80 -9.89 20.68
CA TYR A 394 -16.48 -9.84 19.37
C TYR A 394 -17.84 -9.12 19.40
N LEU A 395 -18.42 -8.88 20.59
CA LEU A 395 -19.69 -8.17 20.77
C LEU A 395 -19.55 -6.65 20.73
N ILE A 396 -18.33 -6.13 20.71
CA ILE A 396 -18.07 -4.68 20.66
C ILE A 396 -17.25 -4.33 19.42
N ASP A 397 -17.61 -3.20 18.83
CA ASP A 397 -16.85 -2.57 17.76
C ASP A 397 -16.64 -1.09 18.06
N LYS A 398 -15.62 -0.47 17.43
CA LYS A 398 -15.39 0.95 17.51
C LYS A 398 -16.57 1.71 16.90
N TYR A 399 -17.10 2.68 17.63
CA TYR A 399 -18.19 3.51 17.13
C TYR A 399 -17.66 4.49 16.08
N LEU A 400 -18.13 4.36 14.86
CA LEU A 400 -17.84 5.26 13.74
C LEU A 400 -19.13 6.04 13.46
N GLY A 401 -19.23 7.26 14.01
CA GLY A 401 -20.39 8.15 13.87
C GLY A 401 -20.25 9.12 12.68
N VAL A 402 -21.22 10.01 12.52
CA VAL A 402 -21.17 11.12 11.54
C VAL A 402 -20.28 12.24 12.08
N SER A 403 -19.53 12.89 11.19
CA SER A 403 -18.52 13.91 11.48
C SER A 403 -18.91 14.93 12.56
N GLY A 404 -18.09 15.01 13.62
CA GLY A 404 -18.15 16.07 14.63
C GLY A 404 -19.20 15.91 15.73
N SER A 405 -20.06 14.89 15.69
CA SER A 405 -21.02 14.62 16.78
C SER A 405 -20.42 13.67 17.81
N ILE A 406 -20.36 14.12 19.07
CA ILE A 406 -20.10 13.22 20.21
C ILE A 406 -21.37 12.39 20.39
N PRO A 407 -21.31 11.03 20.28
CA PRO A 407 -22.49 10.23 20.48
C PRO A 407 -22.99 10.35 21.93
N SER A 408 -24.30 10.36 22.10
CA SER A 408 -24.89 10.24 23.45
C SER A 408 -24.69 8.81 23.92
N LEU A 409 -24.15 8.64 25.14
CA LEU A 409 -24.05 7.32 25.76
C LEU A 409 -25.45 6.76 25.99
N ASP A 410 -25.63 5.49 25.68
CA ASP A 410 -26.89 4.77 26.00
C ASP A 410 -26.99 4.51 27.49
N LYS A 411 -28.19 4.21 27.96
CA LYS A 411 -28.46 3.88 29.38
C LYS A 411 -28.63 2.37 29.53
N LEU A 412 -27.82 1.78 30.41
CA LEU A 412 -27.93 0.36 30.76
C LEU A 412 -29.33 0.01 31.28
N GLY A 413 -29.85 -1.14 30.87
CA GLY A 413 -31.18 -1.65 31.32
C GLY A 413 -32.41 -1.02 30.66
N LYS A 414 -32.26 -0.05 29.75
CA LYS A 414 -33.37 0.46 28.92
C LYS A 414 -33.55 -0.33 27.63
N THR A 415 -34.80 -0.53 27.26
CA THR A 415 -35.20 -1.21 26.01
C THR A 415 -35.14 -0.30 24.77
N SER A 416 -34.70 0.96 24.93
CA SER A 416 -34.63 1.95 23.82
C SER A 416 -33.76 1.49 22.68
N PHE A 417 -32.55 1.00 22.99
CA PHE A 417 -31.61 0.51 21.97
C PHE A 417 -32.12 -0.77 21.28
N ILE A 418 -32.70 -1.70 22.03
CA ILE A 418 -33.30 -2.93 21.49
C ILE A 418 -34.42 -2.61 20.51
N LYS A 419 -35.34 -1.68 20.88
CA LYS A 419 -36.42 -1.23 19.99
C LYS A 419 -35.87 -0.53 18.72
N LEU A 420 -34.81 0.24 18.87
CA LEU A 420 -34.13 0.86 17.73
C LEU A 420 -33.53 -0.19 16.79
N LYS A 421 -32.83 -1.20 17.33
CA LYS A 421 -32.27 -2.34 16.60
C LYS A 421 -33.33 -3.12 15.83
N GLU A 422 -34.47 -3.42 16.47
CA GLU A 422 -35.62 -4.10 15.84
C GLU A 422 -36.23 -3.28 14.69
N LYS A 423 -36.41 -1.97 14.88
CA LYS A 423 -36.88 -1.08 13.81
C LYS A 423 -35.92 -1.02 12.63
N LEU A 424 -34.61 -1.00 12.91
CA LEU A 424 -33.57 -1.02 11.88
C LEU A 424 -33.52 -2.38 11.18
N LYS A 425 -33.62 -3.48 11.90
CA LYS A 425 -33.68 -4.84 11.35
C LYS A 425 -34.79 -4.96 10.29
N THR A 426 -35.99 -4.43 10.56
CA THR A 426 -37.09 -4.43 9.59
C THR A 426 -36.76 -3.67 8.32
N LYS A 427 -36.06 -2.52 8.43
CA LYS A 427 -35.63 -1.75 7.26
C LYS A 427 -34.52 -2.43 6.48
N LEU A 428 -33.53 -2.99 7.20
CA LEU A 428 -32.43 -3.74 6.60
C LEU A 428 -32.93 -4.98 5.87
N LEU A 429 -33.93 -5.67 6.41
CA LEU A 429 -34.60 -6.81 5.76
C LEU A 429 -35.23 -6.39 4.44
N ALA A 430 -35.88 -5.22 4.38
CA ALA A 430 -36.43 -4.71 3.12
C ALA A 430 -35.35 -4.45 2.08
N ILE A 431 -34.25 -3.79 2.48
CA ILE A 431 -33.09 -3.52 1.62
C ILE A 431 -32.45 -4.83 1.16
N ALA A 432 -32.18 -5.74 2.08
CA ALA A 432 -31.61 -7.06 1.78
C ALA A 432 -32.49 -7.87 0.83
N SER A 433 -33.83 -7.83 1.01
CA SER A 433 -34.80 -8.49 0.15
C SER A 433 -34.77 -7.92 -1.27
N GLU A 434 -34.73 -6.59 -1.44
CA GLU A 434 -34.59 -5.97 -2.78
C GLU A 434 -33.29 -6.40 -3.47
N ILE A 435 -32.19 -6.45 -2.74
CA ILE A 435 -30.88 -6.85 -3.24
C ILE A 435 -30.88 -8.32 -3.66
N VAL A 436 -31.41 -9.21 -2.82
CA VAL A 436 -31.52 -10.66 -3.11
C VAL A 436 -32.46 -10.92 -4.28
N ILE A 437 -33.58 -10.21 -4.39
CA ILE A 437 -34.51 -10.32 -5.53
C ILE A 437 -33.81 -9.88 -6.83
N MET A 438 -33.01 -8.79 -6.79
CA MET A 438 -32.24 -8.39 -7.96
C MET A 438 -31.18 -9.40 -8.34
N ALA A 439 -30.45 -9.97 -7.38
CA ALA A 439 -29.46 -11.02 -7.61
C ALA A 439 -30.14 -12.31 -8.16
N ALA A 440 -31.27 -12.71 -7.59
CA ALA A 440 -32.04 -13.85 -8.05
C ALA A 440 -32.58 -13.65 -9.49
N LYS A 441 -33.12 -12.48 -9.81
CA LYS A 441 -33.55 -12.14 -11.18
C LYS A 441 -32.37 -12.26 -12.17
N ARG A 442 -31.18 -11.79 -11.79
CA ARG A 442 -29.98 -11.92 -12.64
C ARG A 442 -29.50 -13.38 -12.78
N SER A 443 -29.58 -14.18 -11.71
CA SER A 443 -29.18 -15.59 -11.75
C SER A 443 -30.07 -16.44 -12.66
N LEU A 444 -31.31 -16.00 -12.94
CA LEU A 444 -32.24 -16.66 -13.85
C LEU A 444 -31.99 -16.27 -15.33
N VAL A 445 -31.24 -15.22 -15.58
CA VAL A 445 -30.89 -14.79 -16.94
C VAL A 445 -29.74 -15.64 -17.45
N GLN A 446 -29.96 -16.32 -18.57
CA GLN A 446 -28.88 -17.07 -19.26
C GLN A 446 -27.91 -16.06 -19.87
N ALA A 447 -26.64 -16.14 -19.47
CA ALA A 447 -25.58 -15.35 -20.05
C ALA A 447 -25.29 -15.77 -21.50
N LYS A 448 -24.84 -14.81 -22.32
CA LYS A 448 -24.29 -15.12 -23.63
C LYS A 448 -23.03 -15.99 -23.46
N LYS A 449 -22.96 -17.11 -24.16
CA LYS A 449 -21.84 -18.05 -24.04
C LYS A 449 -20.58 -17.44 -24.66
N ILE A 450 -19.61 -17.12 -23.81
CA ILE A 450 -18.31 -16.62 -24.23
C ILE A 450 -17.32 -17.78 -24.28
N THR A 451 -16.73 -18.01 -25.46
CA THR A 451 -15.73 -19.06 -25.65
C THR A 451 -14.34 -18.49 -25.29
N VAL A 452 -13.71 -19.04 -24.26
CA VAL A 452 -12.37 -18.66 -23.84
C VAL A 452 -11.34 -19.62 -24.42
N ASP A 453 -10.52 -19.15 -25.37
CA ASP A 453 -9.36 -19.87 -25.87
C ASP A 453 -8.14 -19.44 -25.01
N LEU A 454 -7.71 -20.33 -24.12
CA LEU A 454 -6.63 -20.05 -23.17
C LEU A 454 -5.29 -19.74 -23.84
N ASN A 455 -5.00 -20.36 -25.00
CA ASN A 455 -3.74 -20.10 -25.71
C ASN A 455 -3.72 -18.67 -26.29
N ARG A 456 -4.80 -18.29 -26.98
CA ARG A 456 -4.94 -16.93 -27.52
C ARG A 456 -5.02 -15.86 -26.42
N GLN A 457 -5.61 -16.21 -25.27
CA GLN A 457 -5.62 -15.33 -24.09
C GLN A 457 -4.20 -15.12 -23.53
N ALA A 458 -3.40 -16.19 -23.47
CA ALA A 458 -2.01 -16.11 -23.06
C ALA A 458 -1.17 -15.24 -24.02
N ASP A 459 -1.39 -15.38 -25.35
CA ASP A 459 -0.74 -14.51 -26.35
C ASP A 459 -1.13 -13.04 -26.18
N PHE A 460 -2.41 -12.78 -25.87
CA PHE A 460 -2.88 -11.42 -25.57
C PHE A 460 -2.20 -10.87 -24.32
N ILE A 461 -2.10 -11.64 -23.23
CA ILE A 461 -1.39 -11.24 -22.00
C ILE A 461 0.09 -10.98 -22.30
N ALA A 462 0.77 -11.90 -22.98
CA ALA A 462 2.20 -11.75 -23.32
C ALA A 462 2.50 -10.51 -24.16
N SER A 463 1.55 -10.09 -25.02
CA SER A 463 1.71 -8.89 -25.86
C SER A 463 1.62 -7.56 -25.08
N ALA A 464 1.33 -7.58 -23.75
CA ALA A 464 1.31 -6.39 -22.91
C ALA A 464 2.71 -5.74 -22.76
N GLY A 465 3.77 -6.57 -22.87
CA GLY A 465 5.15 -6.11 -22.70
C GLY A 465 5.59 -5.88 -21.26
N PHE A 466 4.75 -6.28 -20.29
CA PHE A 466 5.04 -6.26 -18.85
C PHE A 466 4.41 -7.49 -18.16
N ASN A 467 4.92 -7.84 -16.99
CA ASN A 467 4.37 -8.93 -16.19
C ASN A 467 3.16 -8.44 -15.38
N TYR A 468 2.13 -9.27 -15.30
CA TYR A 468 0.99 -9.01 -14.44
C TYR A 468 1.37 -9.25 -12.97
N THR A 469 0.76 -8.48 -12.07
CA THR A 469 0.85 -8.76 -10.65
C THR A 469 -0.02 -9.98 -10.29
N SER A 470 0.29 -10.63 -9.15
CA SER A 470 -0.51 -11.78 -8.68
C SER A 470 -2.00 -11.47 -8.57
N ASP A 471 -2.34 -10.23 -8.17
CA ASP A 471 -3.74 -9.81 -8.03
C ASP A 471 -4.40 -9.56 -9.39
N GLN A 472 -3.66 -9.03 -10.38
CA GLN A 472 -4.16 -8.86 -11.74
C GLN A 472 -4.42 -10.23 -12.39
N ASP A 473 -3.49 -11.19 -12.28
CA ASP A 473 -3.67 -12.54 -12.78
C ASP A 473 -4.85 -13.23 -12.13
N LYS A 474 -4.99 -13.11 -10.80
CA LYS A 474 -6.13 -13.64 -10.05
C LYS A 474 -7.45 -13.03 -10.53
N ALA A 475 -7.52 -11.69 -10.65
CA ALA A 475 -8.72 -11.00 -11.12
C ALA A 475 -9.10 -11.40 -12.56
N CYS A 476 -8.13 -11.53 -13.47
CA CYS A 476 -8.36 -12.03 -14.83
C CYS A 476 -8.93 -13.46 -14.81
N HIS A 477 -8.33 -14.33 -13.99
CA HIS A 477 -8.81 -15.72 -13.88
C HIS A 477 -10.24 -15.81 -13.34
N GLU A 478 -10.56 -15.05 -12.30
CA GLU A 478 -11.91 -14.96 -11.72
C GLU A 478 -12.95 -14.47 -12.74
N ILE A 479 -12.61 -13.46 -13.56
CA ILE A 479 -13.50 -12.96 -14.64
C ILE A 479 -13.73 -14.03 -15.70
N LEU A 480 -12.69 -14.78 -16.11
CA LEU A 480 -12.83 -15.85 -17.08
C LEU A 480 -13.66 -17.02 -16.53
N GLN A 481 -13.56 -17.32 -15.23
CA GLN A 481 -14.43 -18.30 -14.56
C GLN A 481 -15.89 -17.84 -14.55
N ASP A 482 -16.14 -16.56 -14.27
CA ASP A 482 -17.50 -15.99 -14.32
C ASP A 482 -18.10 -16.14 -15.71
N PHE A 483 -17.35 -15.89 -16.80
CA PHE A 483 -17.83 -16.10 -18.18
C PHE A 483 -18.17 -17.55 -18.49
N GLN A 484 -17.48 -18.51 -17.88
CA GLN A 484 -17.72 -19.94 -18.06
C GLN A 484 -18.86 -20.47 -17.18
N SER A 485 -19.27 -19.75 -16.14
CA SER A 485 -20.29 -20.17 -15.17
C SER A 485 -21.70 -20.32 -15.76
N GLY A 486 -21.95 -19.76 -16.95
CA GLY A 486 -23.29 -19.71 -17.58
C GLY A 486 -24.23 -18.68 -16.95
N LYS A 487 -23.81 -17.95 -15.92
CA LYS A 487 -24.55 -16.86 -15.25
C LYS A 487 -24.03 -15.51 -15.69
N VAL A 488 -24.88 -14.49 -15.61
CA VAL A 488 -24.46 -13.11 -15.87
C VAL A 488 -23.53 -12.65 -14.76
N MET A 489 -22.28 -12.31 -15.12
CA MET A 489 -21.33 -11.73 -14.18
C MET A 489 -21.78 -10.33 -13.74
N ASP A 490 -21.69 -10.04 -12.46
CA ASP A 490 -21.73 -8.70 -11.89
C ASP A 490 -20.56 -8.57 -10.91
N ARG A 491 -19.43 -8.05 -11.41
CA ARG A 491 -18.18 -8.01 -10.66
C ARG A 491 -17.70 -6.57 -10.47
N LEU A 492 -17.25 -6.28 -9.25
CA LEU A 492 -16.57 -5.02 -8.92
C LEU A 492 -15.06 -5.27 -8.83
N LEU A 493 -14.31 -4.57 -9.68
CA LEU A 493 -12.85 -4.51 -9.65
C LEU A 493 -12.40 -3.24 -8.93
N SER A 494 -11.88 -3.39 -7.74
CA SER A 494 -11.34 -2.29 -6.93
C SER A 494 -9.82 -2.31 -6.90
N GLY A 495 -9.21 -1.15 -6.85
CA GLY A 495 -7.76 -1.02 -6.72
C GLY A 495 -7.34 0.44 -6.85
N ASP A 496 -6.21 0.79 -6.27
CA ASP A 496 -5.70 2.17 -6.33
C ASP A 496 -5.50 2.67 -7.75
N VAL A 497 -5.38 3.99 -7.88
CA VAL A 497 -5.10 4.65 -9.17
C VAL A 497 -3.78 4.09 -9.73
N GLY A 498 -3.78 3.63 -11.00
CA GLY A 498 -2.59 3.10 -11.66
C GLY A 498 -2.23 1.64 -11.34
N PHE A 499 -3.11 0.86 -10.67
CA PHE A 499 -2.90 -0.57 -10.41
C PHE A 499 -3.30 -1.49 -11.58
N GLY A 500 -3.57 -0.91 -12.75
CA GLY A 500 -3.82 -1.68 -13.97
C GLY A 500 -5.26 -2.19 -14.13
N LYS A 501 -6.25 -1.57 -13.47
CA LYS A 501 -7.68 -1.91 -13.65
C LYS A 501 -8.10 -1.96 -15.13
N THR A 502 -7.63 -1.01 -15.93
CA THR A 502 -7.91 -0.96 -17.38
C THR A 502 -7.33 -2.15 -18.13
N GLU A 503 -6.15 -2.66 -17.74
CA GLU A 503 -5.56 -3.85 -18.38
C GLU A 503 -6.38 -5.12 -18.06
N VAL A 504 -6.85 -5.27 -16.81
CA VAL A 504 -7.78 -6.34 -16.43
C VAL A 504 -9.09 -6.23 -17.24
N ALA A 505 -9.61 -5.02 -17.42
CA ALA A 505 -10.80 -4.78 -18.26
C ALA A 505 -10.56 -5.16 -19.73
N MET A 506 -9.38 -4.87 -20.29
CA MET A 506 -9.01 -5.28 -21.65
C MET A 506 -8.93 -6.81 -21.79
N ASN A 507 -8.44 -7.50 -20.75
CA ASN A 507 -8.44 -8.96 -20.70
C ASN A 507 -9.87 -9.56 -20.67
N ALA A 508 -10.82 -8.84 -20.06
CA ALA A 508 -12.23 -9.24 -20.11
C ALA A 508 -12.87 -8.98 -21.49
N ILE A 509 -12.51 -7.88 -22.16
CA ILE A 509 -13.02 -7.52 -23.50
C ILE A 509 -12.56 -8.52 -24.56
N TYR A 510 -11.31 -8.94 -24.53
CA TYR A 510 -10.69 -9.75 -25.58
C TYR A 510 -11.48 -11.03 -25.92
N PRO A 511 -11.80 -11.93 -24.98
CA PRO A 511 -12.55 -13.14 -25.27
C PRO A 511 -14.00 -12.86 -25.73
N VAL A 512 -14.62 -11.79 -25.25
CA VAL A 512 -15.98 -11.37 -25.63
C VAL A 512 -16.02 -11.02 -27.11
N VAL A 513 -15.10 -10.18 -27.58
CA VAL A 513 -15.08 -9.77 -28.98
C VAL A 513 -14.63 -10.90 -29.90
N LYS A 514 -13.68 -11.74 -29.47
CA LYS A 514 -13.28 -12.93 -30.22
C LYS A 514 -14.38 -14.00 -30.30
N SER A 515 -15.34 -13.99 -29.39
CA SER A 515 -16.55 -14.82 -29.44
C SER A 515 -17.67 -14.24 -30.36
N GLY A 516 -17.43 -13.09 -30.99
CA GLY A 516 -18.35 -12.47 -31.93
C GLY A 516 -19.31 -11.44 -31.29
N PHE A 517 -19.11 -11.04 -30.04
CA PHE A 517 -19.97 -10.12 -29.32
C PHE A 517 -19.41 -8.69 -29.23
N CYS A 518 -20.26 -7.73 -28.82
CA CYS A 518 -19.85 -6.37 -28.54
C CYS A 518 -19.58 -6.15 -27.05
N ALA A 519 -18.61 -5.26 -26.77
CA ALA A 519 -18.32 -4.78 -25.43
C ALA A 519 -18.44 -3.25 -25.37
N PHE A 520 -19.11 -2.72 -24.34
CA PHE A 520 -19.22 -1.28 -24.08
C PHE A 520 -18.38 -0.89 -22.87
N LEU A 521 -17.63 0.21 -22.98
CA LEU A 521 -16.91 0.83 -21.87
C LEU A 521 -17.46 2.23 -21.61
N PHE A 522 -18.05 2.41 -20.46
CA PHE A 522 -18.58 3.69 -20.00
C PHE A 522 -17.55 4.45 -19.17
N ALA A 523 -17.27 5.69 -19.57
CA ALA A 523 -16.42 6.61 -18.83
C ALA A 523 -17.23 7.84 -18.35
N PRO A 524 -16.94 8.41 -17.16
CA PRO A 524 -17.71 9.55 -16.63
C PRO A 524 -17.52 10.84 -17.41
N THR A 525 -16.37 11.02 -18.07
CA THR A 525 -16.03 12.24 -18.83
C THR A 525 -15.59 11.92 -20.26
N THR A 526 -15.71 12.90 -21.15
CA THR A 526 -15.28 12.78 -22.56
C THR A 526 -13.77 12.61 -22.68
N LEU A 527 -13.00 13.28 -21.82
CA LEU A 527 -11.55 13.17 -21.80
C LEU A 527 -11.08 11.75 -21.43
N LEU A 528 -11.68 11.17 -20.39
CA LEU A 528 -11.39 9.79 -19.99
C LEU A 528 -11.85 8.79 -21.07
N SER A 529 -12.99 9.04 -21.72
CA SER A 529 -13.46 8.28 -22.87
C SER A 529 -12.43 8.29 -24.03
N HIS A 530 -11.84 9.46 -24.31
CA HIS A 530 -10.79 9.61 -25.33
C HIS A 530 -9.51 8.83 -24.96
N GLN A 531 -9.06 8.90 -23.71
CA GLN A 531 -7.89 8.16 -23.24
C GLN A 531 -8.11 6.64 -23.31
N HIS A 532 -9.25 6.15 -22.84
CA HIS A 532 -9.59 4.73 -22.98
C HIS A 532 -9.63 4.30 -24.44
N TYR A 533 -10.25 5.09 -25.31
CA TYR A 533 -10.29 4.80 -26.74
C TYR A 533 -8.87 4.67 -27.34
N LYS A 534 -7.98 5.62 -27.04
CA LYS A 534 -6.59 5.63 -27.51
C LYS A 534 -5.81 4.40 -27.02
N THR A 535 -5.98 4.08 -25.74
CA THR A 535 -5.32 2.93 -25.10
C THR A 535 -5.83 1.60 -25.64
N LEU A 536 -7.15 1.44 -25.70
CA LEU A 536 -7.77 0.22 -26.22
C LEU A 536 -7.45 0.02 -27.70
N LYS A 537 -7.53 1.08 -28.51
CA LYS A 537 -7.18 1.00 -29.93
C LYS A 537 -5.75 0.51 -30.12
N LYS A 538 -4.77 1.12 -29.44
CA LYS A 538 -3.36 0.71 -29.49
C LYS A 538 -3.17 -0.76 -29.10
N ARG A 539 -3.91 -1.22 -28.06
CA ARG A 539 -3.78 -2.55 -27.50
C ARG A 539 -4.44 -3.62 -28.36
N PHE A 540 -5.56 -3.28 -29.04
CA PHE A 540 -6.38 -4.21 -29.82
C PHE A 540 -6.11 -4.22 -31.33
N ASP A 541 -5.48 -3.17 -31.89
CA ASP A 541 -5.13 -3.11 -33.33
C ASP A 541 -4.32 -4.34 -33.80
N PRO A 542 -3.31 -4.87 -33.06
CA PRO A 542 -2.57 -6.06 -33.49
C PRO A 542 -3.41 -7.34 -33.58
N PHE A 543 -4.58 -7.35 -32.92
CA PHE A 543 -5.49 -8.49 -32.87
C PHE A 543 -6.70 -8.35 -33.80
N ASP A 544 -6.71 -7.35 -34.68
CA ASP A 544 -7.80 -7.04 -35.61
C ASP A 544 -9.17 -6.85 -34.92
N ILE A 545 -9.16 -6.20 -33.75
CA ILE A 545 -10.36 -5.84 -33.00
C ILE A 545 -10.67 -4.35 -33.22
N LYS A 546 -11.86 -4.06 -33.74
CA LYS A 546 -12.31 -2.70 -34.00
C LYS A 546 -12.75 -2.01 -32.73
N VAL A 547 -12.16 -0.86 -32.44
CA VAL A 547 -12.52 0.01 -31.32
C VAL A 547 -13.12 1.30 -31.86
N PHE A 548 -14.27 1.69 -31.34
CA PHE A 548 -14.97 2.91 -31.69
C PHE A 548 -15.14 3.83 -30.48
N LYS A 549 -15.30 5.13 -30.73
CA LYS A 549 -15.61 6.13 -29.72
C LYS A 549 -17.00 6.71 -29.97
N LEU A 550 -17.79 6.87 -28.91
CA LEU A 550 -19.11 7.51 -29.00
C LEU A 550 -19.34 8.45 -27.80
N ASP A 551 -19.07 9.72 -28.02
CA ASP A 551 -19.32 10.80 -27.08
C ASP A 551 -19.94 11.99 -27.80
N ARG A 552 -20.14 13.14 -27.11
CA ARG A 552 -20.74 14.34 -27.68
C ARG A 552 -19.90 14.99 -28.79
N PHE A 553 -18.60 14.66 -28.89
CA PHE A 553 -17.68 15.20 -29.88
C PHE A 553 -17.45 14.27 -31.07
N THR A 554 -18.03 13.08 -31.02
CA THR A 554 -17.97 12.14 -32.16
C THR A 554 -18.67 12.72 -33.35
N SER A 555 -18.00 12.82 -34.51
CA SER A 555 -18.56 13.37 -35.74
C SER A 555 -19.80 12.60 -36.20
N SER A 556 -20.69 13.28 -36.93
CA SER A 556 -21.92 12.67 -37.46
C SER A 556 -21.64 11.48 -38.40
N VAL A 557 -20.49 11.46 -39.09
CA VAL A 557 -20.05 10.38 -39.97
C VAL A 557 -19.63 9.17 -39.14
N GLU A 558 -18.74 9.39 -38.16
CA GLU A 558 -18.30 8.32 -37.24
C GLU A 558 -19.46 7.72 -36.44
N LYS A 559 -20.38 8.58 -35.95
CA LYS A 559 -21.58 8.13 -35.23
C LYS A 559 -22.44 7.21 -36.12
N LYS A 560 -22.66 7.56 -37.41
CA LYS A 560 -23.38 6.72 -38.36
C LYS A 560 -22.66 5.38 -38.58
N GLN A 561 -21.32 5.41 -38.69
CA GLN A 561 -20.51 4.20 -38.86
C GLN A 561 -20.60 3.27 -37.62
N VAL A 562 -20.54 3.82 -36.42
CA VAL A 562 -20.72 3.05 -35.17
C VAL A 562 -22.10 2.41 -35.14
N LEU A 563 -23.16 3.18 -35.35
CA LEU A 563 -24.55 2.70 -35.33
C LEU A 563 -24.80 1.63 -36.41
N GLN A 564 -24.19 1.77 -37.59
CA GLN A 564 -24.29 0.78 -38.65
C GLN A 564 -23.62 -0.53 -38.26
N ASN A 565 -22.38 -0.49 -37.72
CA ASN A 565 -21.69 -1.69 -37.26
C ASN A 565 -22.47 -2.44 -36.15
N LEU A 566 -23.08 -1.71 -35.21
CA LEU A 566 -23.91 -2.28 -34.15
C LEU A 566 -25.20 -2.92 -34.70
N LYS A 567 -25.86 -2.29 -35.67
CA LYS A 567 -27.05 -2.85 -36.34
C LYS A 567 -26.72 -4.11 -37.17
N GLU A 568 -25.52 -4.16 -37.74
CA GLU A 568 -25.01 -5.31 -38.46
C GLU A 568 -24.49 -6.44 -37.54
N ASN A 569 -24.63 -6.27 -36.21
CA ASN A 569 -24.16 -7.21 -35.18
C ASN A 569 -22.68 -7.60 -35.31
N LYS A 570 -21.86 -6.70 -35.85
CA LYS A 570 -20.39 -6.90 -35.94
C LYS A 570 -19.72 -6.75 -34.60
N ALA A 571 -18.92 -7.72 -34.23
CA ALA A 571 -18.17 -7.70 -32.98
C ALA A 571 -17.22 -6.48 -32.92
N CYS A 572 -17.36 -5.68 -31.88
CA CYS A 572 -16.54 -4.47 -31.70
C CYS A 572 -16.54 -4.00 -30.24
N VAL A 573 -15.64 -3.09 -29.95
CA VAL A 573 -15.60 -2.36 -28.68
C VAL A 573 -16.06 -0.94 -28.89
N VAL A 574 -16.98 -0.44 -28.07
CA VAL A 574 -17.41 0.96 -28.11
C VAL A 574 -17.10 1.61 -26.76
N VAL A 575 -16.29 2.65 -26.79
CA VAL A 575 -15.94 3.47 -25.63
C VAL A 575 -16.76 4.74 -25.70
N GLY A 576 -17.36 5.14 -24.58
CA GLY A 576 -18.11 6.40 -24.58
C GLY A 576 -18.57 6.85 -23.21
N THR A 577 -19.29 7.97 -23.22
CA THR A 577 -19.92 8.56 -22.04
C THR A 577 -21.39 8.16 -21.96
N HIS A 578 -22.19 8.94 -21.22
CA HIS A 578 -23.65 8.78 -21.17
C HIS A 578 -24.35 8.76 -22.56
N ALA A 579 -23.68 9.18 -23.63
CA ALA A 579 -24.19 9.05 -24.99
C ALA A 579 -24.47 7.61 -25.40
N LEU A 580 -23.71 6.63 -24.84
CA LEU A 580 -23.93 5.19 -25.08
C LEU A 580 -25.21 4.65 -24.45
N LEU A 581 -25.79 5.35 -23.43
CA LEU A 581 -27.03 4.92 -22.77
C LEU A 581 -28.27 4.94 -23.69
N SER A 582 -28.17 5.62 -24.83
CA SER A 582 -29.25 5.70 -25.80
C SER A 582 -29.05 4.78 -27.03
N VAL A 583 -28.04 3.92 -27.01
CA VAL A 583 -27.67 3.07 -28.15
C VAL A 583 -28.16 1.64 -27.90
N GLU A 584 -28.98 1.13 -28.82
CA GLU A 584 -29.44 -0.25 -28.81
C GLU A 584 -28.39 -1.15 -29.48
N CYS A 585 -28.03 -2.25 -28.80
CA CYS A 585 -27.12 -3.28 -29.33
C CYS A 585 -27.60 -4.68 -28.90
N GLU A 586 -28.19 -5.43 -29.79
CA GLU A 586 -28.65 -6.80 -29.51
C GLU A 586 -27.51 -7.77 -29.20
N ASN A 587 -26.34 -7.49 -29.77
CA ASN A 587 -25.16 -8.34 -29.64
C ASN A 587 -24.24 -7.92 -28.46
N LEU A 588 -24.69 -7.07 -27.56
CA LEU A 588 -23.95 -6.62 -26.39
C LEU A 588 -23.82 -7.78 -25.37
N ALA A 589 -22.59 -8.15 -24.98
CA ALA A 589 -22.32 -9.20 -24.01
C ALA A 589 -21.57 -8.72 -22.77
N LEU A 590 -20.81 -7.61 -22.86
CA LEU A 590 -20.04 -7.08 -21.73
C LEU A 590 -20.23 -5.57 -21.63
N VAL A 591 -20.51 -5.11 -20.42
CA VAL A 591 -20.55 -3.68 -20.07
C VAL A 591 -19.51 -3.43 -18.97
N ILE A 592 -18.59 -2.51 -19.25
CA ILE A 592 -17.59 -2.05 -18.30
C ILE A 592 -17.95 -0.63 -17.89
N ILE A 593 -17.96 -0.37 -16.59
CA ILE A 593 -18.31 0.93 -16.02
C ILE A 593 -17.11 1.43 -15.20
N ASP A 594 -16.50 2.52 -15.66
CA ASP A 594 -15.40 3.14 -14.91
C ASP A 594 -15.95 4.23 -13.99
N GLU A 595 -15.51 4.22 -12.71
CA GLU A 595 -15.93 5.17 -11.67
C GLU A 595 -17.46 5.29 -11.53
N GLU A 596 -18.16 4.17 -11.33
CA GLU A 596 -19.63 4.08 -11.25
C GLU A 596 -20.26 5.12 -10.32
N HIS A 597 -19.58 5.52 -9.26
CA HIS A 597 -20.08 6.51 -8.29
C HIS A 597 -20.27 7.90 -8.88
N LYS A 598 -19.61 8.25 -10.00
CA LYS A 598 -19.73 9.54 -10.70
C LYS A 598 -20.95 9.62 -11.61
N PHE A 599 -21.69 8.53 -11.81
CA PHE A 599 -22.91 8.52 -12.61
C PHE A 599 -24.13 8.97 -11.78
N GLY A 600 -24.95 9.85 -12.33
CA GLY A 600 -26.19 10.32 -11.69
C GLY A 600 -27.26 9.22 -11.60
N VAL A 601 -28.25 9.40 -10.71
CA VAL A 601 -29.33 8.43 -10.44
C VAL A 601 -30.04 7.96 -11.71
N LYS A 602 -30.49 8.89 -12.56
CA LYS A 602 -31.17 8.56 -13.84
C LYS A 602 -30.26 7.79 -14.81
N GLN A 603 -28.98 8.03 -14.79
CA GLN A 603 -28.00 7.32 -15.63
C GLN A 603 -27.80 5.88 -15.13
N LYS A 604 -27.77 5.67 -13.80
CA LYS A 604 -27.69 4.34 -13.18
C LYS A 604 -28.95 3.50 -13.48
N GLU A 605 -30.13 4.10 -13.48
CA GLU A 605 -31.36 3.40 -13.86
C GLU A 605 -31.30 2.91 -15.30
N LYS A 606 -30.91 3.77 -16.26
CA LYS A 606 -30.72 3.37 -17.66
C LYS A 606 -29.62 2.32 -17.85
N LEU A 607 -28.51 2.42 -17.10
CA LEU A 607 -27.48 1.40 -17.11
C LEU A 607 -28.03 0.04 -16.70
N LYS A 608 -28.87 -0.02 -15.65
CA LYS A 608 -29.54 -1.26 -15.23
C LYS A 608 -30.43 -1.87 -16.34
N GLU A 609 -31.07 -1.06 -17.14
CA GLU A 609 -31.89 -1.54 -18.27
C GLU A 609 -31.01 -2.18 -19.37
N ILE A 610 -29.92 -1.51 -19.76
CA ILE A 610 -29.00 -1.99 -20.81
C ILE A 610 -28.27 -3.27 -20.37
N THR A 611 -28.00 -3.41 -19.08
CA THR A 611 -27.18 -4.48 -18.52
C THR A 611 -27.98 -5.72 -18.11
N GLN A 612 -29.29 -5.79 -18.33
CA GLN A 612 -30.13 -6.92 -17.91
C GLN A 612 -29.62 -8.29 -18.39
N ASN A 613 -29.12 -8.37 -19.63
CA ASN A 613 -28.66 -9.60 -20.27
C ASN A 613 -27.15 -9.63 -20.59
N SER A 614 -26.38 -8.70 -20.03
CA SER A 614 -24.96 -8.57 -20.31
C SER A 614 -24.12 -8.71 -19.04
N HIS A 615 -22.90 -9.25 -19.15
CA HIS A 615 -21.94 -9.24 -18.07
C HIS A 615 -21.56 -7.81 -17.70
N ILE A 616 -21.38 -7.55 -16.41
CA ILE A 616 -21.02 -6.23 -15.87
C ILE A 616 -19.68 -6.33 -15.14
N LEU A 617 -18.77 -5.44 -15.49
CA LEU A 617 -17.53 -5.20 -14.77
C LEU A 617 -17.47 -3.73 -14.34
N SER A 618 -17.75 -3.45 -13.08
CA SER A 618 -17.58 -2.11 -12.51
C SER A 618 -16.14 -1.93 -12.03
N MET A 619 -15.52 -0.78 -12.31
CA MET A 619 -14.19 -0.43 -11.84
C MET A 619 -14.26 0.77 -10.88
N SER A 620 -13.49 0.72 -9.77
CA SER A 620 -13.41 1.82 -8.82
C SER A 620 -11.97 2.03 -8.35
N ALA A 621 -11.56 3.31 -8.27
CA ALA A 621 -10.29 3.71 -7.68
C ALA A 621 -10.41 3.98 -6.16
N THR A 622 -11.63 4.09 -5.63
CA THR A 622 -11.86 4.20 -4.20
C THR A 622 -11.94 2.81 -3.60
N PRO A 623 -11.02 2.44 -2.69
CA PRO A 623 -11.10 1.15 -2.02
C PRO A 623 -12.34 1.12 -1.13
N ILE A 624 -13.03 -0.01 -1.16
CA ILE A 624 -14.17 -0.26 -0.27
C ILE A 624 -13.63 -0.92 0.99
N PRO A 625 -14.02 -0.48 2.20
CA PRO A 625 -13.61 -1.11 3.44
C PRO A 625 -13.93 -2.61 3.46
N ARG A 626 -13.07 -3.40 4.08
CA ARG A 626 -13.18 -4.87 4.10
C ARG A 626 -14.54 -5.35 4.64
N SER A 627 -15.07 -4.69 5.64
CA SER A 627 -16.39 -4.98 6.20
C SER A 627 -17.54 -4.80 5.19
N LEU A 628 -17.51 -3.72 4.42
CA LEU A 628 -18.52 -3.51 3.36
C LEU A 628 -18.36 -4.49 2.20
N ASN A 629 -17.10 -4.85 1.87
CA ASN A 629 -16.82 -5.89 0.88
C ASN A 629 -17.40 -7.24 1.29
N GLN A 630 -17.25 -7.61 2.54
CA GLN A 630 -17.74 -8.87 3.08
C GLN A 630 -19.28 -8.91 3.03
N ALA A 631 -19.93 -7.82 3.44
CA ALA A 631 -21.39 -7.70 3.34
C ALA A 631 -21.92 -7.77 1.89
N LEU A 632 -21.19 -7.25 0.92
CA LEU A 632 -21.57 -7.26 -0.49
C LEU A 632 -21.14 -8.52 -1.26
N SER A 633 -20.24 -9.34 -0.72
CA SER A 633 -19.67 -10.51 -1.40
C SER A 633 -20.69 -11.61 -1.72
N SER A 634 -21.78 -11.68 -0.93
CA SER A 634 -22.89 -12.59 -1.18
C SER A 634 -23.75 -12.20 -2.39
N ILE A 635 -23.59 -10.98 -2.93
CA ILE A 635 -24.48 -10.39 -3.93
C ILE A 635 -23.73 -10.04 -5.22
N LYS A 636 -22.52 -9.54 -5.11
CA LYS A 636 -21.68 -9.05 -6.21
C LYS A 636 -20.31 -9.70 -6.10
N SER A 637 -19.81 -10.28 -7.20
CA SER A 637 -18.45 -10.80 -7.24
C SER A 637 -17.45 -9.64 -7.08
N TYR A 638 -16.34 -9.87 -6.38
CA TYR A 638 -15.39 -8.83 -6.02
C TYR A 638 -13.95 -9.27 -6.29
N SER A 639 -13.17 -8.39 -6.94
CA SER A 639 -11.72 -8.55 -7.13
C SER A 639 -10.98 -7.30 -6.66
N VAL A 640 -9.88 -7.47 -5.93
CA VAL A 640 -9.07 -6.36 -5.40
C VAL A 640 -7.67 -6.41 -5.97
N LEU A 641 -7.18 -5.27 -6.44
CA LEU A 641 -5.79 -5.07 -6.81
C LEU A 641 -5.08 -4.31 -5.68
N GLN A 642 -4.27 -5.01 -4.90
CA GLN A 642 -3.51 -4.46 -3.76
C GLN A 642 -2.03 -4.32 -4.08
N THR A 643 -1.52 -5.14 -5.01
CA THR A 643 -0.11 -5.14 -5.41
C THR A 643 0.10 -4.14 -6.55
N PRO A 644 0.95 -3.11 -6.36
CA PRO A 644 1.27 -2.17 -7.43
C PRO A 644 2.09 -2.83 -8.54
N PRO A 645 2.01 -2.34 -9.80
CA PRO A 645 2.92 -2.74 -10.87
C PRO A 645 4.38 -2.46 -10.51
N GLU A 646 5.31 -3.30 -11.00
CA GLU A 646 6.73 -3.27 -10.64
C GLU A 646 7.45 -1.95 -10.99
N ASP A 647 7.02 -1.23 -12.01
CA ASP A 647 7.68 0.00 -12.50
C ASP A 647 7.14 1.29 -11.85
N ARG A 648 6.28 1.19 -10.83
CA ARG A 648 5.67 2.35 -10.19
C ARG A 648 6.41 2.75 -8.92
N MET A 649 6.71 4.05 -8.78
CA MET A 649 7.31 4.63 -7.58
C MET A 649 6.25 5.24 -6.66
N ASP A 650 6.51 5.23 -5.34
CA ASP A 650 5.70 5.95 -4.36
C ASP A 650 5.69 7.44 -4.64
N VAL A 651 4.59 8.11 -4.34
CA VAL A 651 4.48 9.57 -4.46
C VAL A 651 4.90 10.20 -3.14
N ARG A 652 6.00 10.94 -3.15
CA ARG A 652 6.46 11.68 -1.98
C ARG A 652 5.47 12.76 -1.64
N THR A 653 4.92 12.70 -0.44
CA THR A 653 3.84 13.58 0.00
C THR A 653 4.33 14.46 1.13
N PHE A 654 4.08 15.76 1.04
CA PHE A 654 4.45 16.76 2.02
C PHE A 654 3.25 17.61 2.39
N VAL A 655 3.08 17.87 3.68
CA VAL A 655 2.12 18.84 4.21
C VAL A 655 2.92 20.05 4.70
N LYS A 656 2.74 21.19 4.06
CA LYS A 656 3.54 22.41 4.32
C LYS A 656 2.63 23.64 4.39
N GLU A 657 3.09 24.68 5.08
CA GLU A 657 2.49 26.01 4.96
C GLU A 657 2.79 26.60 3.57
N ASN A 658 1.85 27.40 3.07
CA ASN A 658 1.98 28.05 1.75
C ASN A 658 3.02 29.16 1.81
N ASP A 659 4.19 28.94 1.22
CA ASP A 659 5.30 29.88 1.16
C ASP A 659 5.85 29.99 -0.26
N ASP A 660 6.23 31.22 -0.66
CA ASP A 660 6.76 31.53 -1.99
C ASP A 660 8.10 30.82 -2.27
N ALA A 661 8.93 30.64 -1.24
CA ALA A 661 10.21 29.93 -1.39
C ALA A 661 9.98 28.45 -1.73
N LEU A 662 9.06 27.80 -1.03
CA LEU A 662 8.63 26.43 -1.29
C LEU A 662 8.03 26.27 -2.70
N LEU A 663 7.16 27.20 -3.11
CA LEU A 663 6.57 27.19 -4.45
C LEU A 663 7.64 27.33 -5.54
N LYS A 664 8.60 28.24 -5.34
CA LYS A 664 9.74 28.42 -6.27
C LYS A 664 10.55 27.14 -6.40
N GLU A 665 10.84 26.51 -5.30
CA GLU A 665 11.62 25.27 -5.29
C GLU A 665 10.88 24.11 -5.97
N ALA A 666 9.63 23.84 -5.57
CA ALA A 666 8.82 22.76 -6.11
C ALA A 666 8.62 22.89 -7.63
N ILE A 667 8.32 24.10 -8.10
CA ILE A 667 8.14 24.41 -9.52
C ILE A 667 9.46 24.28 -10.28
N ALA A 668 10.55 24.91 -9.80
CA ALA A 668 11.85 24.84 -10.44
C ALA A 668 12.39 23.41 -10.54
N ARG A 669 12.21 22.58 -9.50
CA ARG A 669 12.58 21.15 -9.48
C ARG A 669 11.92 20.39 -10.63
N GLU A 670 10.61 20.60 -10.84
CA GLU A 670 9.91 19.88 -11.89
C GLU A 670 10.29 20.34 -13.29
N LEU A 671 10.44 21.65 -13.49
CA LEU A 671 10.87 22.22 -14.77
C LEU A 671 12.27 21.74 -15.18
N ARG A 672 13.22 21.68 -14.23
CA ARG A 672 14.59 21.16 -14.49
C ARG A 672 14.58 19.70 -14.97
N ARG A 673 13.62 18.88 -14.50
CA ARG A 673 13.45 17.48 -14.94
C ARG A 673 12.72 17.37 -16.29
N GLY A 674 12.29 18.50 -16.89
CA GLY A 674 11.47 18.52 -18.10
C GLY A 674 10.07 17.94 -17.89
N GLY A 675 9.58 17.97 -16.65
CA GLY A 675 8.24 17.54 -16.26
C GLY A 675 7.24 18.71 -16.29
N GLN A 676 5.98 18.38 -15.98
CA GLN A 676 4.86 19.31 -15.90
C GLN A 676 4.24 19.29 -14.52
N ILE A 677 3.49 20.33 -14.17
CA ILE A 677 2.98 20.57 -12.82
C ILE A 677 1.45 20.70 -12.86
N PHE A 678 0.78 19.99 -11.93
CA PHE A 678 -0.61 20.28 -11.57
C PHE A 678 -0.64 21.24 -10.39
N TYR A 679 -1.38 22.35 -10.52
CA TYR A 679 -1.63 23.29 -9.44
C TYR A 679 -3.15 23.42 -9.21
N ILE A 680 -3.61 22.96 -8.05
CA ILE A 680 -5.03 22.91 -7.70
C ILE A 680 -5.38 24.11 -6.84
N HIS A 681 -6.20 25.01 -7.40
CA HIS A 681 -6.75 26.18 -6.73
C HIS A 681 -8.28 26.14 -6.82
N ASN A 682 -8.94 25.67 -5.76
CA ASN A 682 -10.38 25.34 -5.80
C ASN A 682 -11.31 26.55 -5.65
N HIS A 683 -10.94 27.69 -6.23
CA HIS A 683 -11.78 28.90 -6.21
C HIS A 683 -11.69 29.68 -7.52
N ILE A 684 -12.75 29.61 -8.34
CA ILE A 684 -12.76 30.18 -9.69
C ILE A 684 -12.57 31.71 -9.69
N ALA A 685 -13.13 32.42 -8.70
CA ALA A 685 -13.06 33.90 -8.67
C ALA A 685 -11.62 34.44 -8.44
N SER A 686 -10.76 33.69 -7.79
CA SER A 686 -9.38 34.09 -7.49
C SER A 686 -8.33 33.37 -8.35
N ILE A 687 -8.73 32.52 -9.29
CA ILE A 687 -7.79 31.72 -10.10
C ILE A 687 -6.87 32.60 -10.97
N GLU A 688 -7.39 33.72 -11.48
CA GLU A 688 -6.58 34.68 -12.24
C GLU A 688 -5.58 35.45 -11.36
N GLN A 689 -5.90 35.69 -10.08
CA GLN A 689 -4.96 36.26 -9.13
C GLN A 689 -3.85 35.28 -8.80
N CYS A 690 -4.18 34.00 -8.60
CA CYS A 690 -3.22 32.94 -8.42
C CYS A 690 -2.25 32.83 -9.63
N LYS A 691 -2.78 32.90 -10.87
CA LYS A 691 -1.93 32.92 -12.06
C LYS A 691 -0.97 34.10 -12.06
N LYS A 692 -1.44 35.31 -11.73
CA LYS A 692 -0.58 36.50 -11.66
C LYS A 692 0.53 36.31 -10.65
N HIS A 693 0.20 35.82 -9.45
CA HIS A 693 1.18 35.54 -8.42
C HIS A 693 2.24 34.52 -8.89
N LEU A 694 1.83 33.43 -9.53
CA LEU A 694 2.78 32.43 -10.09
C LEU A 694 3.68 33.03 -11.19
N LEU A 695 3.15 33.97 -12.00
CA LEU A 695 3.95 34.68 -13.02
C LEU A 695 4.92 35.71 -12.40
N GLU A 696 4.60 36.26 -11.23
CA GLU A 696 5.54 37.11 -10.45
C GLU A 696 6.70 36.26 -9.92
N LEU A 697 6.46 35.01 -9.51
CA LEU A 697 7.50 34.09 -9.10
C LEU A 697 8.35 33.58 -10.28
N PHE A 698 7.69 33.31 -11.44
CA PHE A 698 8.34 32.79 -12.67
C PHE A 698 7.76 33.46 -13.90
N SER A 699 8.40 34.52 -14.40
CA SER A 699 7.92 35.30 -15.54
C SER A 699 7.81 34.55 -16.86
N THR A 700 8.53 33.46 -17.03
CA THR A 700 8.57 32.63 -18.26
C THR A 700 7.67 31.40 -18.19
N LEU A 701 6.93 31.16 -17.09
CA LEU A 701 6.11 29.99 -16.89
C LEU A 701 4.87 29.99 -17.81
N ARG A 702 4.70 28.95 -18.60
CA ARG A 702 3.55 28.77 -19.49
C ARG A 702 2.41 28.11 -18.71
N ILE A 703 1.42 28.91 -18.28
CA ILE A 703 0.32 28.46 -17.42
C ILE A 703 -0.97 28.31 -18.22
N LEU A 704 -1.55 27.11 -18.20
CA LEU A 704 -2.90 26.82 -18.68
C LEU A 704 -3.88 26.92 -17.51
N ILE A 705 -5.00 27.65 -17.68
CA ILE A 705 -6.11 27.66 -16.70
C ILE A 705 -7.26 26.79 -17.20
N LEU A 706 -7.74 25.87 -16.34
CA LEU A 706 -8.97 25.10 -16.61
C LEU A 706 -9.91 25.08 -15.40
N HIS A 707 -11.19 25.34 -15.65
CA HIS A 707 -12.26 25.28 -14.65
C HIS A 707 -13.62 24.97 -15.27
N SER A 708 -14.60 24.58 -14.47
CA SER A 708 -15.94 24.11 -14.92
C SER A 708 -16.75 25.09 -15.75
N LYS A 709 -16.45 26.39 -15.73
CA LYS A 709 -17.14 27.40 -16.53
C LYS A 709 -16.61 27.53 -17.97
N ILE A 710 -15.47 26.96 -18.30
CA ILE A 710 -14.92 26.94 -19.66
C ILE A 710 -15.69 25.90 -20.47
N ASP A 711 -15.97 26.21 -21.73
CA ASP A 711 -16.63 25.27 -22.64
C ASP A 711 -15.83 23.96 -22.72
N ALA A 712 -16.50 22.84 -22.64
CA ALA A 712 -15.83 21.55 -22.53
C ALA A 712 -15.05 21.17 -23.80
N LYS A 713 -15.40 21.73 -24.98
CA LYS A 713 -14.60 21.51 -26.19
C LYS A 713 -13.27 22.25 -26.09
N VAL A 714 -13.29 23.47 -25.60
CA VAL A 714 -12.07 24.27 -25.35
C VAL A 714 -11.21 23.56 -24.27
N GLN A 715 -11.86 23.05 -23.20
CA GLN A 715 -11.11 22.29 -22.18
C GLN A 715 -10.35 21.08 -22.77
N GLU A 716 -10.98 20.32 -23.68
CA GLU A 716 -10.36 19.15 -24.31
C GLU A 716 -9.23 19.56 -25.27
N GLU A 717 -9.45 20.58 -26.09
CA GLU A 717 -8.42 21.12 -27.00
C GLU A 717 -7.19 21.64 -26.23
N GLU A 718 -7.42 22.41 -25.17
CA GLU A 718 -6.33 22.96 -24.34
C GLU A 718 -5.63 21.88 -23.53
N MET A 719 -6.34 20.83 -23.08
CA MET A 719 -5.72 19.70 -22.40
C MET A 719 -4.82 18.88 -23.34
N LEU A 720 -5.18 18.73 -24.61
CA LEU A 720 -4.30 18.11 -25.61
C LEU A 720 -3.00 18.91 -25.83
N LYS A 721 -3.09 20.25 -25.79
CA LYS A 721 -1.90 21.11 -25.85
C LYS A 721 -1.02 20.91 -24.60
N PHE A 722 -1.63 20.76 -23.43
CA PHE A 722 -0.89 20.45 -22.20
C PHE A 722 -0.21 19.06 -22.30
N GLU A 723 -0.89 18.03 -22.81
CA GLU A 723 -0.30 16.71 -23.07
C GLU A 723 0.91 16.80 -24.00
N ASN A 724 0.85 17.68 -25.01
CA ASN A 724 1.91 17.95 -25.98
C ASN A 724 3.03 18.86 -25.46
N LYS A 725 3.04 19.22 -24.15
CA LYS A 725 4.03 20.08 -23.49
C LYS A 725 4.06 21.54 -24.01
N GLU A 726 2.96 22.06 -24.54
CA GLU A 726 2.87 23.48 -24.88
C GLU A 726 2.76 24.38 -23.65
N TYR A 727 2.38 23.81 -22.52
CA TYR A 727 2.30 24.43 -21.19
C TYR A 727 3.13 23.67 -20.16
N ASP A 728 3.66 24.38 -19.17
CA ASP A 728 4.50 23.85 -18.10
C ASP A 728 3.65 23.54 -16.85
N LEU A 729 2.62 24.35 -16.58
CA LEU A 729 1.78 24.23 -15.39
C LEU A 729 0.29 24.31 -15.78
N LEU A 730 -0.49 23.38 -15.24
CA LEU A 730 -1.94 23.39 -15.31
C LEU A 730 -2.51 23.91 -13.99
N LEU A 731 -3.04 25.14 -14.01
CA LEU A 731 -3.75 25.75 -12.89
C LEU A 731 -5.25 25.44 -13.04
N SER A 732 -5.80 24.66 -12.11
CA SER A 732 -7.19 24.22 -12.25
C SER A 732 -7.93 24.08 -10.92
N THR A 733 -9.25 24.02 -10.98
CA THR A 733 -10.08 23.54 -9.87
C THR A 733 -10.02 22.00 -9.82
N SER A 734 -10.86 21.34 -9.03
CA SER A 734 -10.92 19.87 -8.88
C SER A 734 -11.19 19.06 -10.17
N ILE A 735 -11.22 19.70 -11.36
CA ILE A 735 -11.44 19.02 -12.66
C ILE A 735 -10.39 17.91 -12.92
N VAL A 736 -9.15 18.08 -12.45
CA VAL A 736 -8.08 17.09 -12.58
C VAL A 736 -8.39 15.78 -11.82
N GLU A 737 -9.35 15.79 -10.91
CA GLU A 737 -9.83 14.60 -10.19
C GLU A 737 -10.43 13.53 -11.14
N SER A 738 -10.87 13.90 -12.34
CA SER A 738 -11.56 13.00 -13.27
C SER A 738 -10.65 12.18 -14.20
N GLY A 739 -9.82 11.30 -13.67
CA GLY A 739 -9.23 10.16 -14.42
C GLY A 739 -8.10 10.47 -15.42
N ILE A 740 -7.63 11.71 -15.54
CA ILE A 740 -6.64 12.13 -16.53
C ILE A 740 -5.28 11.48 -16.26
N ASP A 741 -4.72 10.81 -17.26
CA ASP A 741 -3.37 10.22 -17.24
C ASP A 741 -2.40 11.07 -18.06
N LEU A 742 -1.46 11.73 -17.38
CA LEU A 742 -0.43 12.56 -17.99
C LEU A 742 0.95 12.15 -17.49
N PRO A 743 1.67 11.30 -18.23
CA PRO A 743 2.94 10.71 -17.79
C PRO A 743 4.04 11.73 -17.49
N ASN A 744 3.93 12.95 -18.02
CA ASN A 744 4.91 14.01 -17.82
C ASN A 744 4.61 14.90 -16.59
N ALA A 745 3.41 14.85 -16.04
CA ALA A 745 3.04 15.61 -14.86
C ALA A 745 3.40 14.80 -13.60
N ASN A 746 4.53 15.13 -12.98
CA ASN A 746 5.07 14.39 -11.84
C ASN A 746 5.06 15.18 -10.53
N THR A 747 4.62 16.44 -10.56
CA THR A 747 4.42 17.26 -9.36
C THR A 747 2.98 17.76 -9.30
N ILE A 748 2.33 17.61 -8.14
CA ILE A 748 1.03 18.20 -7.85
C ILE A 748 1.11 19.06 -6.59
N ILE A 749 0.55 20.27 -6.69
CA ILE A 749 0.46 21.23 -5.59
C ILE A 749 -1.02 21.50 -5.34
N VAL A 750 -1.48 21.31 -4.10
CA VAL A 750 -2.89 21.52 -3.72
C VAL A 750 -2.97 22.60 -2.65
N GLU A 751 -3.49 23.76 -3.03
CA GLU A 751 -3.72 24.88 -2.10
C GLU A 751 -4.92 24.62 -1.17
N LYS A 752 -4.83 25.12 0.07
CA LYS A 752 -5.91 25.00 1.08
C LYS A 752 -6.40 23.57 1.22
N SER A 753 -5.45 22.66 1.31
CA SER A 753 -5.69 21.21 1.35
C SER A 753 -6.54 20.77 2.56
N ASP A 754 -6.56 21.57 3.64
CA ASP A 754 -7.42 21.39 4.81
C ASP A 754 -8.92 21.37 4.48
N ARG A 755 -9.32 21.95 3.33
CA ARG A 755 -10.73 22.05 2.87
C ARG A 755 -11.19 20.88 2.01
N PHE A 756 -10.27 19.97 1.65
CA PHE A 756 -10.59 18.79 0.84
C PHE A 756 -10.88 17.57 1.71
N GLY A 757 -11.61 16.63 1.14
CA GLY A 757 -11.77 15.32 1.69
C GLY A 757 -10.52 14.45 1.53
N MET A 758 -10.37 13.43 2.40
CA MET A 758 -9.24 12.50 2.32
C MET A 758 -9.25 11.72 1.00
N ALA A 759 -10.42 11.26 0.55
CA ALA A 759 -10.57 10.54 -0.71
C ALA A 759 -10.18 11.42 -1.91
N ASP A 760 -10.60 12.71 -1.90
CA ASP A 760 -10.27 13.66 -2.97
C ASP A 760 -8.78 13.92 -3.04
N LEU A 761 -8.12 14.15 -1.87
CA LEU A 761 -6.68 14.35 -1.78
C LEU A 761 -5.89 13.10 -2.20
N HIS A 762 -6.37 11.91 -1.81
CA HIS A 762 -5.76 10.65 -2.25
C HIS A 762 -5.88 10.44 -3.76
N GLN A 763 -7.03 10.74 -4.35
CA GLN A 763 -7.22 10.69 -5.80
C GLN A 763 -6.33 11.70 -6.53
N LEU A 764 -6.23 12.94 -6.03
CA LEU A 764 -5.35 13.98 -6.58
C LEU A 764 -3.87 13.55 -6.49
N ARG A 765 -3.42 13.01 -5.35
CA ARG A 765 -2.07 12.44 -5.19
C ARG A 765 -1.80 11.35 -6.23
N GLY A 766 -2.76 10.48 -6.48
CA GLY A 766 -2.67 9.41 -7.48
C GLY A 766 -2.57 9.87 -8.93
N ARG A 767 -2.69 11.19 -9.22
CA ARG A 767 -2.54 11.75 -10.58
C ARG A 767 -1.08 11.89 -11.01
N VAL A 768 -0.14 11.89 -10.07
CA VAL A 768 1.30 11.97 -10.32
C VAL A 768 2.00 10.64 -10.00
N GLY A 769 3.26 10.47 -10.42
CA GLY A 769 4.03 9.25 -10.18
C GLY A 769 3.56 8.06 -11.03
N ARG A 770 3.14 8.28 -12.28
CA ARG A 770 2.66 7.25 -13.22
C ARG A 770 3.71 6.76 -14.22
N SER A 771 4.91 7.31 -14.14
CA SER A 771 6.05 6.92 -14.98
C SER A 771 7.20 6.40 -14.12
N ASP A 772 8.33 6.11 -14.75
CA ASP A 772 9.60 5.77 -14.10
C ASP A 772 10.24 6.95 -13.31
N LYS A 773 9.54 8.09 -13.24
CA LYS A 773 9.98 9.29 -12.53
C LYS A 773 9.29 9.41 -11.17
N GLN A 774 10.06 9.81 -10.15
CA GLN A 774 9.54 10.10 -8.82
C GLN A 774 8.45 11.17 -8.86
N GLY A 775 7.27 10.87 -8.31
CA GLY A 775 6.18 11.82 -8.14
C GLY A 775 6.30 12.61 -6.84
N TYR A 776 5.85 13.87 -6.84
CA TYR A 776 5.81 14.75 -5.67
C TYR A 776 4.40 15.32 -5.49
N CYS A 777 3.93 15.34 -4.24
CA CYS A 777 2.63 15.89 -3.86
C CYS A 777 2.81 16.86 -2.69
N TYR A 778 2.43 18.12 -2.89
CA TYR A 778 2.46 19.15 -1.87
C TYR A 778 1.04 19.52 -1.48
N PHE A 779 0.65 19.25 -0.24
CA PHE A 779 -0.58 19.69 0.39
C PHE A 779 -0.30 20.96 1.17
N LEU A 780 -0.71 22.11 0.63
CA LEU A 780 -0.46 23.41 1.23
C LEU A 780 -1.61 23.85 2.14
N ILE A 781 -1.28 24.36 3.30
CA ILE A 781 -2.18 24.95 4.30
C ILE A 781 -1.86 26.44 4.48
N GLU A 782 -2.82 27.26 4.91
CA GLU A 782 -2.60 28.71 5.11
C GLU A 782 -1.84 28.96 6.43
N ASP A 783 -2.24 28.31 7.52
CA ASP A 783 -1.62 28.45 8.87
C ASP A 783 -1.94 27.20 9.69
N LYS A 784 -0.92 26.51 10.16
CA LYS A 784 -1.05 25.29 10.98
C LYS A 784 -1.73 25.52 12.34
N ASN A 785 -1.74 26.75 12.85
CA ASN A 785 -2.40 27.07 14.12
C ASN A 785 -3.92 27.24 13.99
N THR A 786 -4.42 27.50 12.78
CA THR A 786 -5.86 27.70 12.51
C THR A 786 -6.56 26.47 11.96
N ILE A 787 -5.81 25.42 11.64
CA ILE A 787 -6.35 24.17 11.08
C ILE A 787 -7.21 23.42 12.11
N THR A 788 -8.32 22.84 11.67
CA THR A 788 -9.15 22.02 12.56
C THR A 788 -8.45 20.70 12.89
N LYS A 789 -8.71 20.15 14.09
CA LYS A 789 -8.14 18.85 14.52
C LYS A 789 -8.41 17.72 13.52
N ASP A 790 -9.59 17.71 12.90
CA ASP A 790 -9.96 16.68 11.92
C ASP A 790 -9.23 16.84 10.58
N ALA A 791 -9.04 18.10 10.14
CA ALA A 791 -8.23 18.37 8.95
C ALA A 791 -6.76 18.00 9.18
N LEU A 792 -6.22 18.32 10.37
CA LEU A 792 -4.87 17.92 10.75
C LEU A 792 -4.70 16.41 10.73
N LYS A 793 -5.62 15.65 11.35
CA LYS A 793 -5.60 14.18 11.33
C LYS A 793 -5.61 13.60 9.90
N ARG A 794 -6.46 14.16 9.01
CA ARG A 794 -6.51 13.75 7.60
C ARG A 794 -5.19 13.95 6.89
N LEU A 795 -4.59 15.14 7.04
CA LEU A 795 -3.34 15.49 6.36
C LEU A 795 -2.16 14.68 6.89
N VAL A 796 -2.04 14.50 8.22
CA VAL A 796 -1.02 13.63 8.84
C VAL A 796 -1.18 12.18 8.36
N SER A 797 -2.41 11.66 8.29
CA SER A 797 -2.66 10.31 7.78
C SER A 797 -2.23 10.15 6.32
N LEU A 798 -2.47 11.17 5.46
CA LEU A 798 -2.05 11.16 4.06
C LEU A 798 -0.53 11.23 3.89
N GLU A 799 0.15 12.00 4.71
CA GLU A 799 1.61 12.15 4.70
C GLU A 799 2.29 10.87 5.17
N SER A 800 1.85 10.30 6.31
CA SER A 800 2.39 9.06 6.88
C SER A 800 2.11 7.83 6.00
N ASN A 801 0.96 7.79 5.32
CA ASN A 801 0.58 6.70 4.42
C ASN A 801 0.82 7.10 2.95
N SER A 802 2.06 7.43 2.59
CA SER A 802 2.44 7.82 1.22
C SER A 802 2.81 6.65 0.31
N PHE A 803 2.88 5.42 0.82
CA PHE A 803 3.22 4.22 0.05
C PHE A 803 2.12 3.79 -0.94
N LEU A 804 2.52 3.06 -1.98
CA LEU A 804 1.58 2.50 -2.96
C LEU A 804 0.70 1.41 -2.32
N GLY A 805 -0.62 1.48 -2.55
CA GLY A 805 -1.59 0.57 -1.95
C GLY A 805 -2.17 1.06 -0.62
N ALA A 806 -1.78 2.24 -0.14
CA ALA A 806 -2.33 2.85 1.07
C ALA A 806 -3.84 3.20 1.00
N GLY A 807 -4.45 3.08 -0.17
CA GLY A 807 -5.85 3.48 -0.38
C GLY A 807 -6.83 2.82 0.58
N SER A 808 -6.66 1.53 0.89
CA SER A 808 -7.53 0.81 1.85
C SER A 808 -7.39 1.33 3.28
N VAL A 809 -6.15 1.65 3.69
CA VAL A 809 -5.84 2.24 5.00
C VAL A 809 -6.45 3.64 5.09
N LEU A 810 -6.26 4.45 4.06
CA LEU A 810 -6.81 5.81 3.99
C LEU A 810 -8.35 5.81 3.95
N ALA A 811 -8.98 4.87 3.23
CA ALA A 811 -10.42 4.72 3.24
C ALA A 811 -10.96 4.37 4.63
N TYR A 812 -10.26 3.54 5.38
CA TYR A 812 -10.60 3.24 6.77
C TYR A 812 -10.47 4.48 7.66
N HIS A 813 -9.36 5.21 7.58
CA HIS A 813 -9.18 6.46 8.31
C HIS A 813 -10.19 7.55 7.91
N ASP A 814 -10.57 7.64 6.63
CA ASP A 814 -11.61 8.58 6.19
C ASP A 814 -12.97 8.26 6.81
N LEU A 815 -13.30 6.96 6.91
CA LEU A 815 -14.50 6.51 7.62
C LEU A 815 -14.44 6.81 9.13
N GLU A 816 -13.27 6.66 9.73
CA GLU A 816 -13.03 6.97 11.14
C GLU A 816 -13.23 8.47 11.43
N ILE A 817 -12.77 9.34 10.53
CA ILE A 817 -12.84 10.79 10.68
C ILE A 817 -14.20 11.36 10.27
N ARG A 818 -14.78 10.89 9.16
CA ARG A 818 -16.06 11.40 8.62
C ARG A 818 -17.29 10.66 9.10
N GLY A 819 -17.12 9.41 9.57
CA GLY A 819 -18.24 8.49 9.77
C GLY A 819 -18.84 7.96 8.46
N GLY A 820 -19.56 6.83 8.55
CA GLY A 820 -20.09 6.10 7.40
C GLY A 820 -21.28 6.70 6.64
N GLY A 821 -21.70 7.94 6.96
CA GLY A 821 -23.01 8.49 6.57
C GLY A 821 -23.32 8.62 5.07
N ASN A 822 -22.32 8.67 4.19
CA ASN A 822 -22.52 8.94 2.75
C ASN A 822 -22.39 7.71 1.82
N LEU A 823 -21.95 6.56 2.31
CA LEU A 823 -21.66 5.39 1.46
C LEU A 823 -22.89 4.64 0.97
N LEU A 824 -24.01 4.73 1.69
CA LEU A 824 -25.23 3.96 1.41
C LEU A 824 -26.47 4.81 1.06
N GLY A 825 -26.30 6.14 0.91
CA GLY A 825 -27.36 7.07 0.53
C GLY A 825 -27.84 8.00 1.65
N VAL A 826 -28.38 9.17 1.28
CA VAL A 826 -28.74 10.27 2.20
C VAL A 826 -29.82 9.88 3.21
N ASP A 827 -30.76 9.00 2.84
CA ASP A 827 -31.85 8.55 3.72
C ASP A 827 -31.41 7.58 4.84
N GLN A 828 -30.16 7.07 4.78
CA GLN A 828 -29.63 6.08 5.72
C GLN A 828 -28.69 6.68 6.75
N SER A 829 -28.20 7.91 6.53
CA SER A 829 -27.21 8.59 7.40
C SER A 829 -27.68 8.74 8.84
N GLY A 830 -28.96 9.07 9.09
CA GLY A 830 -29.53 9.21 10.44
C GLY A 830 -29.60 7.90 11.25
N HIS A 831 -29.58 6.74 10.59
CA HIS A 831 -29.60 5.44 11.28
C HIS A 831 -28.21 4.95 11.62
N ILE A 832 -27.25 5.18 10.76
CA ILE A 832 -25.81 4.92 11.00
C ILE A 832 -25.31 5.76 12.19
N GLU A 833 -25.80 6.98 12.33
CA GLU A 833 -25.48 7.87 13.46
C GLU A 833 -25.94 7.31 14.80
N GLN A 834 -27.03 6.54 14.83
CA GLN A 834 -27.61 6.03 16.07
C GLN A 834 -26.96 4.74 16.58
N ILE A 835 -26.45 3.87 15.68
CA ILE A 835 -25.89 2.56 16.06
C ILE A 835 -24.42 2.38 15.63
N GLY A 836 -23.85 3.34 14.89
CA GLY A 836 -22.51 3.24 14.31
C GLY A 836 -22.45 2.38 13.05
N TYR A 837 -21.46 2.66 12.24
CA TYR A 837 -21.30 2.06 10.89
C TYR A 837 -21.03 0.55 10.94
N SER A 838 -20.17 0.11 11.86
CA SER A 838 -19.76 -1.30 11.95
C SER A 838 -20.95 -2.22 12.31
N LEU A 839 -21.74 -1.85 13.30
CA LEU A 839 -22.92 -2.62 13.69
C LEU A 839 -24.01 -2.61 12.60
N TYR A 840 -24.18 -1.46 11.90
CA TYR A 840 -25.09 -1.37 10.78
C TYR A 840 -24.73 -2.35 9.66
N LEU A 841 -23.44 -2.44 9.29
CA LEU A 841 -22.96 -3.37 8.26
C LEU A 841 -23.11 -4.83 8.70
N LYS A 842 -22.76 -5.15 9.94
CA LYS A 842 -22.94 -6.50 10.49
C LYS A 842 -24.40 -6.94 10.41
N MET A 843 -25.32 -6.08 10.85
CA MET A 843 -26.77 -6.36 10.76
C MET A 843 -27.23 -6.56 9.30
N LEU A 844 -26.72 -5.77 8.34
CA LEU A 844 -27.03 -5.94 6.92
C LEU A 844 -26.51 -7.29 6.38
N GLU A 845 -25.29 -7.66 6.74
CA GLU A 845 -24.67 -8.93 6.36
C GLU A 845 -25.47 -10.12 6.92
N ASP A 846 -25.89 -10.05 8.19
CA ASP A 846 -26.71 -11.08 8.83
C ASP A 846 -28.05 -11.28 8.09
N GLU A 847 -28.74 -10.18 7.73
CA GLU A 847 -29.99 -10.27 6.98
C GLU A 847 -29.79 -10.81 5.56
N LEU A 848 -28.71 -10.45 4.88
CA LEU A 848 -28.37 -10.97 3.55
C LEU A 848 -28.05 -12.47 3.61
N ASN A 849 -27.29 -12.92 4.60
CA ASN A 849 -26.95 -14.33 4.79
C ASN A 849 -28.18 -15.17 5.14
N ALA A 850 -29.05 -14.65 6.01
CA ALA A 850 -30.32 -15.29 6.35
C ALA A 850 -31.22 -15.51 5.13
N LEU A 851 -31.36 -14.47 4.27
CA LEU A 851 -32.15 -14.57 3.04
C LEU A 851 -31.52 -15.47 1.98
N SER A 852 -30.18 -15.51 1.89
CA SER A 852 -29.46 -16.31 0.86
C SER A 852 -29.46 -17.79 1.17
N LYS A 853 -29.45 -18.20 2.45
CA LYS A 853 -29.42 -19.61 2.88
C LYS A 853 -30.81 -20.23 3.08
N ASN A 854 -31.90 -19.47 2.92
CA ASN A 854 -33.27 -19.87 3.28
C ASN A 854 -33.41 -20.34 4.75
N GLU A 855 -32.52 -19.96 5.62
CA GLU A 855 -32.56 -20.24 7.06
C GLU A 855 -33.34 -19.11 7.74
N VAL A 856 -34.64 -19.30 7.84
CA VAL A 856 -35.53 -18.47 8.67
C VAL A 856 -35.19 -18.76 10.12
N ASP A 857 -34.68 -17.77 10.85
CA ASP A 857 -34.48 -17.73 12.30
C ASP A 857 -33.73 -18.92 12.93
N GLN A 858 -32.49 -19.15 12.59
CA GLN A 858 -31.59 -19.68 13.61
C GLN A 858 -31.13 -18.46 14.45
N LYS A 859 -31.80 -18.24 15.58
CA LYS A 859 -31.26 -17.45 16.69
C LYS A 859 -29.87 -17.99 16.95
N GLU A 860 -28.82 -17.15 16.74
CA GLU A 860 -27.48 -17.51 17.21
C GLU A 860 -27.62 -17.91 18.68
N ASN A 861 -27.39 -19.20 18.95
CA ASN A 861 -27.43 -19.70 20.31
C ASN A 861 -26.20 -19.15 21.03
N LYS A 862 -26.40 -18.10 21.81
CA LYS A 862 -25.37 -17.53 22.67
C LYS A 862 -25.00 -18.54 23.75
N LEU A 863 -23.78 -19.07 23.71
CA LEU A 863 -23.26 -19.93 24.75
C LEU A 863 -22.87 -19.08 25.96
N ASP A 864 -23.39 -19.40 27.15
CA ASP A 864 -23.06 -18.73 28.41
C ASP A 864 -22.04 -19.57 29.21
N LEU A 865 -20.77 -19.09 29.22
CA LEU A 865 -19.68 -19.73 29.96
C LEU A 865 -19.52 -19.13 31.36
N LYS A 866 -19.96 -19.85 32.37
CA LYS A 866 -19.83 -19.46 33.80
C LYS A 866 -18.78 -20.33 34.51
N LEU A 867 -17.58 -20.36 33.95
CA LEU A 867 -16.49 -21.14 34.51
C LEU A 867 -15.69 -20.30 35.52
N ASN A 868 -15.47 -20.87 36.69
CA ASN A 868 -14.69 -20.27 37.76
C ASN A 868 -13.25 -20.77 37.68
N VAL A 869 -12.50 -20.28 36.67
CA VAL A 869 -11.11 -20.61 36.36
C VAL A 869 -10.31 -19.35 36.06
N ASN A 870 -9.01 -19.34 36.35
CA ASN A 870 -8.10 -18.24 36.07
C ASN A 870 -7.62 -18.33 34.61
N ALA A 871 -8.33 -17.69 33.68
CA ALA A 871 -8.07 -17.77 32.26
C ALA A 871 -8.02 -16.36 31.65
N PHE A 872 -6.81 -15.89 31.31
CA PHE A 872 -6.54 -14.58 30.72
C PHE A 872 -5.15 -14.53 30.08
N LEU A 873 -4.88 -13.57 29.20
CA LEU A 873 -3.53 -13.30 28.69
C LEU A 873 -2.76 -12.50 29.74
N ASN A 874 -1.68 -13.11 30.27
CA ASN A 874 -0.96 -12.54 31.39
C ASN A 874 -0.23 -11.25 31.01
N SER A 875 -0.41 -10.18 31.80
CA SER A 875 0.26 -8.89 31.62
C SER A 875 1.78 -8.95 31.85
N GLU A 876 2.29 -9.98 32.55
CA GLU A 876 3.74 -10.22 32.68
C GLU A 876 4.34 -10.77 31.37
N LEU A 877 3.58 -11.57 30.61
CA LEU A 877 3.99 -12.10 29.31
C LEU A 877 3.74 -11.07 28.19
N ILE A 878 2.59 -10.39 28.22
CA ILE A 878 2.18 -9.40 27.22
C ILE A 878 1.83 -8.12 27.97
N SER A 879 2.82 -7.27 28.21
CA SER A 879 2.71 -6.07 29.07
C SER A 879 1.71 -5.03 28.54
N GLU A 880 1.57 -4.90 27.22
CA GLU A 880 0.79 -3.87 26.58
C GLU A 880 -0.68 -4.28 26.44
N ASP A 881 -1.57 -3.49 27.03
CA ASP A 881 -3.03 -3.64 26.92
C ASP A 881 -3.51 -3.72 25.47
N ARG A 882 -2.87 -2.95 24.59
CA ARG A 882 -3.18 -2.89 23.16
C ARG A 882 -2.97 -4.25 22.47
N LEU A 883 -1.81 -4.90 22.71
CA LEU A 883 -1.50 -6.20 22.13
C LEU A 883 -2.40 -7.30 22.71
N ARG A 884 -2.71 -7.23 24.03
CA ARG A 884 -3.67 -8.16 24.62
C ARG A 884 -5.06 -8.01 24.02
N LEU A 885 -5.54 -6.78 23.84
CA LEU A 885 -6.84 -6.50 23.19
C LEU A 885 -6.90 -7.03 21.74
N GLU A 886 -5.82 -6.84 20.96
CA GLU A 886 -5.74 -7.40 19.60
C GLU A 886 -5.85 -8.92 19.61
N LEU A 887 -5.06 -9.59 20.45
CA LEU A 887 -5.06 -11.04 20.56
C LEU A 887 -6.42 -11.56 21.10
N TYR A 888 -7.00 -10.92 22.12
CA TYR A 888 -8.34 -11.25 22.60
C TYR A 888 -9.39 -11.13 21.50
N ARG A 889 -9.32 -10.07 20.69
CA ARG A 889 -10.26 -9.86 19.58
C ARG A 889 -10.11 -10.93 18.52
N ARG A 890 -8.90 -11.33 18.16
CA ARG A 890 -8.63 -12.39 17.19
C ARG A 890 -9.12 -13.74 17.75
N LEU A 891 -8.74 -14.07 18.97
CA LEU A 891 -9.16 -15.31 19.63
C LEU A 891 -10.67 -15.40 19.80
N SER A 892 -11.35 -14.30 20.18
CA SER A 892 -12.81 -14.25 20.32
C SER A 892 -13.57 -14.50 19.01
N LYS A 893 -12.94 -14.25 17.84
CA LYS A 893 -13.50 -14.42 16.49
C LYS A 893 -13.15 -15.76 15.85
N CYS A 894 -12.34 -16.62 16.47
CA CYS A 894 -12.01 -17.94 15.95
C CYS A 894 -13.27 -18.83 15.87
N GLU A 895 -13.49 -19.45 14.73
CA GLU A 895 -14.60 -20.37 14.46
C GLU A 895 -14.13 -21.84 14.50
N GLN A 896 -12.83 -22.09 14.29
CA GLN A 896 -12.24 -23.42 14.22
C GLN A 896 -11.05 -23.56 15.18
N VAL A 897 -10.89 -24.76 15.72
CA VAL A 897 -9.85 -25.05 16.74
C VAL A 897 -8.43 -24.86 16.19
N HIS A 898 -8.19 -25.13 14.89
CA HIS A 898 -6.86 -24.96 14.31
C HIS A 898 -6.42 -23.49 14.29
N GLU A 899 -7.35 -22.53 14.13
CA GLU A 899 -7.06 -21.09 14.19
C GLU A 899 -6.53 -20.66 15.56
N VAL A 900 -7.03 -21.29 16.64
CA VAL A 900 -6.54 -21.04 18.00
C VAL A 900 -5.10 -21.55 18.14
N TYR A 901 -4.77 -22.75 17.61
CA TYR A 901 -3.42 -23.27 17.64
C TYR A 901 -2.44 -22.45 16.78
N GLU A 902 -2.90 -21.87 15.69
CA GLU A 902 -2.08 -20.93 14.90
C GLU A 902 -1.74 -19.67 15.69
N ILE A 903 -2.71 -19.10 16.43
CA ILE A 903 -2.49 -17.94 17.30
C ILE A 903 -1.63 -18.35 18.51
N GLU A 904 -1.82 -19.54 19.08
CA GLU A 904 -0.97 -20.08 20.15
C GLU A 904 0.50 -20.09 19.72
N GLY A 905 0.81 -20.67 18.54
CA GLY A 905 2.17 -20.70 18.00
C GLY A 905 2.72 -19.30 17.71
N GLU A 906 1.86 -18.35 17.30
CA GLU A 906 2.25 -16.95 17.14
C GLU A 906 2.58 -16.28 18.48
N ILE A 907 1.79 -16.52 19.53
CA ILE A 907 2.05 -15.96 20.87
C ILE A 907 3.38 -16.52 21.42
N GLU A 908 3.62 -17.83 21.30
CA GLU A 908 4.89 -18.43 21.72
C GLU A 908 6.09 -17.84 20.96
N ASP A 909 5.95 -17.63 19.66
CA ASP A 909 7.03 -17.09 18.82
C ASP A 909 7.28 -15.59 19.11
N ARG A 910 6.23 -14.80 19.43
CA ARG A 910 6.33 -13.36 19.64
C ARG A 910 6.62 -12.92 21.08
N PHE A 911 6.22 -13.71 22.06
CA PHE A 911 6.25 -13.33 23.48
C PHE A 911 6.95 -14.37 24.37
N GLY A 912 7.38 -15.49 23.82
CA GLY A 912 8.06 -16.54 24.54
C GLY A 912 7.13 -17.62 25.06
N LYS A 913 7.65 -18.48 25.96
CA LYS A 913 6.96 -19.65 26.48
C LYS A 913 5.68 -19.26 27.23
N LEU A 914 4.56 -19.87 26.82
CA LEU A 914 3.27 -19.59 27.42
C LEU A 914 3.23 -19.95 28.91
N ASP A 915 2.72 -19.01 29.72
CA ASP A 915 2.39 -19.23 31.12
C ASP A 915 1.08 -20.02 31.28
N ILE A 916 0.78 -20.43 32.51
CA ILE A 916 -0.37 -21.26 32.81
C ILE A 916 -1.70 -20.57 32.50
N TYR A 917 -1.83 -19.26 32.79
CA TYR A 917 -3.07 -18.49 32.62
C TYR A 917 -3.41 -18.29 31.15
N THR A 918 -2.40 -18.02 30.32
CA THR A 918 -2.54 -17.92 28.86
C THR A 918 -2.99 -19.23 28.23
N LYS A 919 -2.40 -20.39 28.66
CA LYS A 919 -2.83 -21.72 28.21
C LYS A 919 -4.27 -22.04 28.60
N GLN A 920 -4.66 -21.68 29.81
CA GLN A 920 -6.03 -21.83 30.31
C GLN A 920 -7.01 -20.99 29.50
N PHE A 921 -6.64 -19.77 29.09
CA PHE A 921 -7.46 -18.93 28.22
C PHE A 921 -7.63 -19.52 26.81
N LEU A 922 -6.57 -20.01 26.20
CA LEU A 922 -6.66 -20.69 24.90
C LEU A 922 -7.57 -21.93 24.97
N SER A 923 -7.46 -22.71 26.07
CA SER A 923 -8.35 -23.84 26.35
C SER A 923 -9.82 -23.41 26.51
N LEU A 924 -10.06 -22.27 27.15
CA LEU A 924 -11.41 -21.68 27.28
C LEU A 924 -12.00 -21.30 25.89
N ILE A 925 -11.21 -20.74 25.00
CA ILE A 925 -11.65 -20.43 23.63
C ILE A 925 -11.95 -21.71 22.84
N ILE A 926 -11.12 -22.75 22.95
CA ILE A 926 -11.37 -24.05 22.33
C ILE A 926 -12.69 -24.66 22.86
N ILE A 927 -12.94 -24.58 24.17
CA ILE A 927 -14.19 -25.00 24.79
C ILE A 927 -15.38 -24.23 24.17
N LYS A 928 -15.26 -22.92 24.04
CA LYS A 928 -16.30 -22.08 23.44
C LYS A 928 -16.62 -22.55 22.00
N ILE A 929 -15.62 -22.78 21.17
CA ILE A 929 -15.79 -23.27 19.79
C ILE A 929 -16.47 -24.63 19.74
N LEU A 930 -16.04 -25.59 20.56
CA LEU A 930 -16.57 -26.97 20.55
C LEU A 930 -17.98 -27.08 21.15
N ALA A 931 -18.33 -26.17 22.08
CA ALA A 931 -19.63 -26.17 22.76
C ALA A 931 -20.68 -25.33 22.03
N LEU A 932 -20.27 -24.43 21.14
CA LEU A 932 -21.17 -23.58 20.34
C LEU A 932 -22.14 -24.47 19.54
N ASN A 933 -23.44 -24.13 19.52
CA ASN A 933 -24.53 -24.88 18.87
C ASN A 933 -24.82 -26.28 19.46
N LYS A 934 -24.15 -26.69 20.55
CA LYS A 934 -24.46 -27.93 21.28
C LYS A 934 -25.08 -27.65 22.64
N PHE A 935 -24.56 -26.63 23.32
CA PHE A 935 -24.96 -26.30 24.70
C PHE A 935 -25.41 -24.85 24.82
N LYS A 936 -26.33 -24.55 25.72
CA LYS A 936 -26.81 -23.22 26.08
C LYS A 936 -25.93 -22.58 27.15
N SER A 937 -25.45 -23.37 28.12
CA SER A 937 -24.50 -22.90 29.12
C SER A 937 -23.61 -24.02 29.66
N ILE A 938 -22.41 -23.64 30.09
CA ILE A 938 -21.47 -24.49 30.82
C ILE A 938 -21.09 -23.73 32.08
N SER A 939 -21.26 -24.34 33.26
CA SER A 939 -20.89 -23.74 34.54
C SER A 939 -20.19 -24.74 35.45
N ASN A 940 -19.34 -24.29 36.34
CA ASN A 940 -18.75 -25.15 37.37
C ASN A 940 -18.90 -24.53 38.75
N TYR A 941 -19.06 -25.43 39.73
CA TYR A 941 -18.91 -25.13 41.14
C TYR A 941 -17.92 -26.12 41.72
N GLU A 942 -16.78 -25.62 42.15
CA GLU A 942 -15.61 -26.44 42.47
C GLU A 942 -15.32 -27.45 41.34
N GLN A 943 -15.21 -28.76 41.63
CA GLN A 943 -14.95 -29.82 40.65
C GLN A 943 -16.20 -30.33 39.90
N ASN A 944 -17.41 -29.85 40.24
CA ASN A 944 -18.63 -30.27 39.56
C ASN A 944 -18.92 -29.33 38.38
N ILE A 945 -19.08 -29.88 37.20
CA ILE A 945 -19.32 -29.15 35.96
C ILE A 945 -20.69 -29.50 35.43
N GLN A 946 -21.51 -28.48 35.18
CA GLN A 946 -22.87 -28.64 34.65
C GLN A 946 -22.93 -28.13 33.22
N PHE A 947 -23.36 -28.96 32.31
CA PHE A 947 -23.71 -28.62 30.93
C PHE A 947 -25.23 -28.50 30.86
N THR A 948 -25.73 -27.47 30.21
CA THR A 948 -27.13 -27.30 29.86
C THR A 948 -27.24 -27.33 28.35
N ALA A 949 -27.89 -28.35 27.81
CA ALA A 949 -28.08 -28.50 26.36
C ALA A 949 -29.11 -27.48 25.84
N LEU A 950 -29.24 -27.35 24.51
CA LEU A 950 -30.20 -26.45 23.88
C LEU A 950 -31.68 -26.78 24.21
N ASN A 951 -31.97 -28.03 24.52
CA ASN A 951 -33.30 -28.50 24.98
C ASN A 951 -33.53 -28.33 26.50
N ASP A 952 -32.65 -27.58 27.19
CA ASP A 952 -32.65 -27.36 28.64
C ASP A 952 -32.35 -28.64 29.46
N GLU A 953 -31.93 -29.75 28.88
CA GLU A 953 -31.42 -30.91 29.60
C GLU A 953 -30.08 -30.58 30.27
N LYS A 954 -29.92 -31.08 31.52
CA LYS A 954 -28.73 -30.83 32.33
C LYS A 954 -27.95 -32.10 32.54
N GLU A 955 -26.68 -32.02 32.20
CA GLU A 955 -25.70 -33.08 32.42
C GLU A 955 -24.66 -32.61 33.43
N LEU A 956 -24.28 -33.46 34.36
CA LEU A 956 -23.29 -33.20 35.39
C LEU A 956 -22.11 -34.11 35.21
N ILE A 957 -20.93 -33.55 35.12
CA ILE A 957 -19.66 -34.30 35.14
C ILE A 957 -18.80 -33.80 36.31
N LYS A 958 -17.79 -34.60 36.71
CA LYS A 958 -16.87 -34.27 37.77
C LYS A 958 -15.44 -34.27 37.29
N ALA A 959 -14.71 -33.17 37.53
CA ALA A 959 -13.27 -33.08 37.29
C ALA A 959 -12.46 -33.92 38.33
N LYS A 960 -11.21 -34.22 38.01
CA LYS A 960 -10.31 -35.00 38.89
C LYS A 960 -9.97 -34.24 40.18
N SER A 961 -9.78 -32.92 40.09
CA SER A 961 -9.50 -32.04 41.22
C SER A 961 -10.25 -30.72 41.09
N LYS A 962 -9.99 -29.77 42.00
CA LYS A 962 -10.48 -28.40 41.93
C LYS A 962 -9.55 -27.49 41.13
N ASP A 963 -8.45 -27.99 40.63
CA ASP A 963 -7.49 -27.23 39.85
C ASP A 963 -8.05 -26.84 38.49
N ASP A 964 -7.74 -25.65 38.05
CA ASP A 964 -8.29 -25.06 36.83
C ASP A 964 -7.98 -25.94 35.57
N ASP A 965 -6.77 -26.50 35.49
CA ASP A 965 -6.36 -27.39 34.40
C ASP A 965 -7.20 -28.68 34.36
N ASP A 966 -7.45 -29.32 35.49
CA ASP A 966 -8.29 -30.52 35.59
C ASP A 966 -9.75 -30.25 35.21
N ILE A 967 -10.25 -29.04 35.54
CA ILE A 967 -11.62 -28.60 35.19
C ILE A 967 -11.70 -28.41 33.66
N LEU A 968 -10.76 -27.67 33.06
CA LEU A 968 -10.75 -27.41 31.62
C LEU A 968 -10.50 -28.71 30.80
N GLU A 969 -9.61 -29.60 31.27
CA GLU A 969 -9.37 -30.91 30.65
C GLU A 969 -10.60 -31.80 30.66
N ALA A 970 -11.36 -31.83 31.80
CA ALA A 970 -12.59 -32.58 31.92
C ALA A 970 -13.67 -32.08 30.93
N ILE A 971 -13.79 -30.75 30.77
CA ILE A 971 -14.71 -30.14 29.81
C ILE A 971 -14.31 -30.50 28.38
N LEU A 972 -13.03 -30.30 28.00
CA LEU A 972 -12.51 -30.61 26.67
C LEU A 972 -12.67 -32.09 26.31
N THR A 973 -12.41 -33.00 27.28
CA THR A 973 -12.55 -34.42 27.05
C THR A 973 -14.02 -34.83 26.85
N HIS A 974 -14.94 -34.21 27.54
CA HIS A 974 -16.37 -34.40 27.36
C HIS A 974 -16.85 -33.90 26.00
N LEU A 975 -16.48 -32.66 25.61
CA LEU A 975 -16.87 -32.05 24.35
C LEU A 975 -16.29 -32.75 23.11
N ARG A 976 -15.12 -33.39 23.22
CA ARG A 976 -14.51 -34.19 22.14
C ARG A 976 -15.21 -35.54 21.95
N LYS A 977 -15.89 -36.06 22.98
CA LYS A 977 -16.67 -37.34 22.92
C LYS A 977 -18.11 -37.08 22.45
N ALA A 978 -18.68 -35.93 22.79
CA ALA A 978 -20.01 -35.49 22.38
C ALA A 978 -19.98 -34.87 20.94
#